data_6f9986fe1732c91f032c925308cb0529
#
_entry.id   6f9986fe1732c91f032c925308cb0529
#
_cell.length_a   1.000
_cell.length_b   1.000
_cell.length_c   1.000
_cell.angle_alpha   90.00
_cell.angle_beta   90.00
_cell.angle_gamma   90.00
#
_symmetry.space_group_name_H-M   'P 1'
#
loop_
_entity.id
_entity.type
_entity.pdbx_description
1 polymer ?
#
loop_
_entity_poly.entity_id
_entity_poly.type
_entity_poly.pdbx_seq_one_letter_code
_entity_poly.pdbx_strand_id
1 'polypeptide(L)'
;MKVMPLVVGFVLAVLSPAAAAEWQIAQWDQIVHYRLTFNATEATQAALRLTAVNEYEVFLNGDSVGSDGDWTTVEELAVELQGGANHLAVRVENWGQGSGSGLLVEVVAGDQAWLSTTSGLQEVWRWSGDPQQGTDWLTADVSEVAGWTTVQRGWLERQRLSGWDDTLGAEVIAGYPGGVDVGGDGLSLRTVEGENLALSQSANRPEVFDGQAESVWTIEPDELNSFARVDLGIQRLLGEVRVFTAGENAEEFAANTLQGYAVEVSNDGFQWREVGAIRGIADFAQTAVAFEPIFGRFLRVVATELDPLRRARVADIQVTGQGVAPAGTFTSAPLDIGLPGQRKIYDRFRWTGQRPAGTALSMQFRTSNDGVSWSDWSPETNSREADLQVPEPRDLLQYRVNFSTDFEDVGPRLDSLIIAFSEQTPASAARVRVEPNKGVVGRETEFVYHLAVEFDESDLGVERIRIDMPSLAEVTEIVPPSGMEVSRTTIAGDALELVWADLWRQSGQLQLRFRARLLTNQFAFSTRLFSPEAAISLDTEEDTASNPDTGAPYSWSVRALDAVGPILDQVRTNPPVFTPNGDNINDHTIIEFVLSRISVPQEIDVDIFDLGGRLVRQLDTGALRGGQYVRPPAGGNPARSPGFWDGRDDDGTLVVPGLYLVRVRAQLDQGDKTVLCSVAVVY
;
A
#
# COMPACT_ATOMS: atom_id res chain seq x y z
N MET A 1 22.76 -34.23 26.74
CA MET A 1 22.75 -33.16 25.79
C MET A 1 21.43 -32.43 26.00
N LYS A 2 21.45 -31.23 26.56
CA LYS A 2 20.27 -30.39 26.74
C LYS A 2 20.08 -29.65 25.43
N VAL A 3 18.99 -29.93 24.74
CA VAL A 3 18.53 -29.12 23.61
C VAL A 3 18.03 -27.80 24.22
N MET A 4 18.76 -26.75 24.02
CA MET A 4 18.36 -25.39 24.30
C MET A 4 17.30 -25.04 23.23
N PRO A 5 16.10 -24.61 23.57
CA PRO A 5 15.18 -24.10 22.55
C PRO A 5 15.81 -22.82 21.98
N LEU A 6 16.06 -22.82 20.68
CA LEU A 6 16.40 -21.63 19.93
C LEU A 6 15.18 -20.71 20.05
N VAL A 7 15.29 -19.67 20.84
CA VAL A 7 14.32 -18.58 20.87
C VAL A 7 14.51 -17.86 19.54
N VAL A 8 13.66 -18.20 18.57
CA VAL A 8 13.49 -17.38 17.38
C VAL A 8 13.03 -16.00 17.90
N GLY A 9 13.96 -15.07 17.92
CA GLY A 9 13.66 -13.70 18.28
C GLY A 9 12.74 -13.12 17.21
N PHE A 10 11.43 -13.20 17.45
CA PHE A 10 10.51 -12.30 16.80
C PHE A 10 10.88 -10.89 17.31
N VAL A 11 11.73 -10.20 16.57
CA VAL A 11 11.83 -8.76 16.76
C VAL A 11 10.48 -8.24 16.33
N LEU A 12 9.67 -7.91 17.33
CA LEU A 12 8.49 -7.08 17.15
C LEU A 12 9.06 -5.70 16.76
N ALA A 13 9.39 -5.53 15.49
CA ALA A 13 9.45 -4.19 14.94
C ALA A 13 8.01 -3.70 14.97
N VAL A 14 7.60 -3.12 16.08
CA VAL A 14 6.49 -2.18 16.08
C VAL A 14 7.02 -1.06 15.22
N LEU A 15 6.74 -1.14 13.93
CA LEU A 15 6.99 -0.06 13.01
C LEU A 15 6.00 1.02 13.46
N SER A 16 6.43 1.86 14.40
CA SER A 16 5.95 3.23 14.41
C SER A 16 6.08 3.68 12.96
N PRO A 17 5.06 4.31 12.38
CA PRO A 17 5.15 4.84 11.03
C PRO A 17 6.47 5.57 10.93
N ALA A 18 7.41 4.97 10.19
CA ALA A 18 8.75 5.54 10.09
C ALA A 18 8.60 6.86 9.37
N ALA A 19 9.09 7.87 10.01
CA ALA A 19 8.93 9.25 9.65
C ALA A 19 9.23 9.49 8.18
N ALA A 20 8.18 9.72 7.41
CA ALA A 20 8.31 10.51 6.20
C ALA A 20 8.82 11.91 6.60
N ALA A 21 9.42 12.67 5.68
CA ALA A 21 9.82 14.04 5.97
C ALA A 21 8.63 14.82 6.51
N GLU A 22 8.72 15.23 7.76
CA GLU A 22 7.65 15.92 8.45
C GLU A 22 7.96 17.41 8.47
N TRP A 23 6.98 18.20 8.05
CA TRP A 23 7.04 19.62 8.25
C TRP A 23 7.03 19.91 9.76
N GLN A 24 7.97 20.69 10.20
CA GLN A 24 7.95 21.23 11.54
C GLN A 24 6.98 22.42 11.53
N ILE A 25 5.87 22.31 12.24
CA ILE A 25 4.80 23.32 12.23
C ILE A 25 4.79 24.07 13.55
N ALA A 26 4.76 25.39 13.46
CA ALA A 26 4.48 26.29 14.57
C ALA A 26 3.09 26.92 14.44
N GLN A 27 2.47 27.25 15.59
CA GLN A 27 1.23 28.00 15.58
C GLN A 27 1.47 29.45 15.17
N TRP A 28 0.64 29.95 14.28
CA TRP A 28 0.28 31.29 13.89
C TRP A 28 1.10 32.50 14.43
N ASP A 29 2.25 32.77 13.88
CA ASP A 29 2.85 34.10 13.89
C ASP A 29 3.39 34.38 12.48
N GLN A 30 3.32 35.61 12.01
CA GLN A 30 3.87 36.00 10.71
C GLN A 30 5.36 35.67 10.60
N ILE A 31 6.07 35.71 11.73
CA ILE A 31 7.50 35.35 11.80
C ILE A 31 7.67 34.29 12.87
N VAL A 32 8.26 33.18 12.48
CA VAL A 32 8.55 32.06 13.37
C VAL A 32 10.03 31.72 13.29
N HIS A 33 10.61 31.49 14.45
CA HIS A 33 12.01 31.14 14.61
C HIS A 33 12.10 29.66 15.01
N TYR A 34 12.76 28.86 14.20
CA TYR A 34 13.02 27.44 14.46
C TYR A 34 14.47 27.26 14.92
N ARG A 35 14.69 26.31 15.79
CA ARG A 35 15.98 26.05 16.39
C ARG A 35 16.19 24.55 16.61
N LEU A 36 17.37 24.07 16.23
CA LEU A 36 17.82 22.72 16.49
C LEU A 36 19.31 22.73 16.88
N THR A 37 19.69 21.90 17.84
CA THR A 37 21.09 21.59 18.13
C THR A 37 21.33 20.12 17.84
N PHE A 38 22.36 19.80 17.05
CA PHE A 38 22.76 18.45 16.73
C PHE A 38 24.28 18.28 16.77
N ASN A 39 24.77 17.05 16.92
CA ASN A 39 26.19 16.78 17.07
C ASN A 39 26.75 16.10 15.82
N ALA A 40 27.85 16.64 15.27
CA ALA A 40 28.65 15.98 14.27
C ALA A 40 29.90 15.34 14.92
N THR A 41 30.29 14.15 14.48
CA THR A 41 31.44 13.43 15.05
C THR A 41 32.77 14.10 14.75
N GLU A 42 32.87 14.79 13.60
CA GLU A 42 34.04 15.54 13.16
C GLU A 42 33.62 16.70 12.24
N ALA A 43 34.52 17.63 12.02
CA ALA A 43 34.27 18.70 11.06
C ALA A 43 34.18 18.13 9.63
N THR A 44 33.10 18.43 8.92
CA THR A 44 32.85 17.86 7.59
C THR A 44 32.07 18.83 6.71
N GLN A 45 32.29 18.73 5.39
CA GLN A 45 31.46 19.41 4.39
C GLN A 45 30.13 18.67 4.25
N ALA A 46 29.05 19.43 4.26
CA ALA A 46 27.70 18.91 4.14
C ALA A 46 26.85 19.74 3.17
N ALA A 47 25.82 19.14 2.63
CA ALA A 47 24.74 19.83 1.95
C ALA A 47 23.58 20.03 2.94
N LEU A 48 23.16 21.28 3.10
CA LEU A 48 21.94 21.65 3.81
C LEU A 48 20.85 21.88 2.77
N ARG A 49 19.82 21.03 2.79
CA ARG A 49 18.69 21.11 1.87
C ARG A 49 17.47 21.52 2.67
N LEU A 50 16.78 22.55 2.22
CA LEU A 50 15.62 23.04 2.96
C LEU A 50 14.63 23.78 2.08
N THR A 51 13.40 23.86 2.58
CA THR A 51 12.37 24.79 2.16
C THR A 51 11.47 25.13 3.33
N ALA A 52 10.85 26.29 3.30
CA ALA A 52 9.91 26.73 4.35
C ALA A 52 8.80 27.60 3.76
N VAL A 53 7.74 27.78 4.51
CA VAL A 53 6.54 28.50 4.08
C VAL A 53 6.50 29.88 4.75
N ASN A 54 6.59 30.97 4.03
CA ASN A 54 6.81 31.22 2.59
C ASN A 54 8.26 31.62 2.29
N GLU A 55 8.83 32.58 3.05
CA GLU A 55 10.18 33.07 2.96
C GLU A 55 10.97 32.61 4.17
N TYR A 56 12.26 32.29 3.99
CA TYR A 56 13.10 31.92 5.11
C TYR A 56 14.51 32.48 5.00
N GLU A 57 15.17 32.62 6.15
CA GLU A 57 16.60 32.82 6.31
C GLU A 57 17.16 31.76 7.26
N VAL A 58 18.24 31.10 6.86
CA VAL A 58 18.85 30.00 7.61
C VAL A 58 20.25 30.37 8.08
N PHE A 59 20.53 29.98 9.32
CA PHE A 59 21.80 30.22 10.02
C PHE A 59 22.37 28.90 10.52
N LEU A 60 23.66 28.71 10.38
CA LEU A 60 24.40 27.61 10.97
C LEU A 60 25.51 28.17 11.88
N ASN A 61 25.51 27.77 13.15
CA ASN A 61 26.45 28.21 14.17
C ASN A 61 26.56 29.75 14.32
N GLY A 62 25.47 30.46 14.00
CA GLY A 62 25.38 31.92 14.10
C GLY A 62 25.61 32.68 12.80
N ASP A 63 26.19 32.04 11.80
CA ASP A 63 26.44 32.63 10.49
C ASP A 63 25.24 32.38 9.52
N SER A 64 24.78 33.42 8.80
CA SER A 64 23.77 33.29 7.78
C SER A 64 24.35 32.50 6.60
N VAL A 65 23.68 31.41 6.21
CA VAL A 65 24.14 30.50 5.14
C VAL A 65 23.26 30.55 3.90
N GLY A 66 22.04 31.10 3.99
CA GLY A 66 21.16 31.26 2.83
C GLY A 66 19.76 31.76 3.18
N SER A 67 19.01 32.10 2.15
CA SER A 67 17.60 32.51 2.24
C SER A 67 16.90 32.23 0.91
N ASP A 68 15.59 31.95 0.95
CA ASP A 68 14.76 31.81 -0.23
C ASP A 68 13.32 32.23 0.06
N GLY A 69 12.55 32.59 -0.99
CA GLY A 69 11.16 33.01 -0.93
C GLY A 69 10.21 32.16 -1.76
N ASP A 70 10.70 31.08 -2.38
CA ASP A 70 9.88 30.15 -3.15
C ASP A 70 9.78 28.79 -2.44
N TRP A 71 8.77 28.63 -1.60
CA TRP A 71 8.53 27.39 -0.87
C TRP A 71 8.26 26.16 -1.75
N THR A 72 8.06 26.34 -3.07
CA THR A 72 7.80 25.24 -4.02
C THR A 72 9.09 24.60 -4.52
N THR A 73 10.24 25.21 -4.23
CA THR A 73 11.58 24.70 -4.54
C THR A 73 12.30 24.27 -3.25
N VAL A 74 13.29 23.42 -3.40
CA VAL A 74 14.21 23.04 -2.33
C VAL A 74 15.58 23.59 -2.66
N GLU A 75 16.09 24.44 -1.79
CA GLU A 75 17.44 24.97 -1.95
C GLU A 75 18.47 24.00 -1.34
N GLU A 76 19.60 23.86 -2.01
CA GLU A 76 20.74 23.09 -1.55
C GLU A 76 21.94 24.05 -1.28
N LEU A 77 22.31 24.17 -0.03
CA LEU A 77 23.36 25.05 0.45
C LEU A 77 24.56 24.23 0.91
N ALA A 78 25.75 24.53 0.37
CA ALA A 78 26.98 23.91 0.86
C ALA A 78 27.38 24.54 2.19
N VAL A 79 27.50 23.71 3.24
CA VAL A 79 27.83 24.16 4.60
C VAL A 79 28.99 23.35 5.19
N GLU A 80 29.68 23.92 6.19
CA GLU A 80 30.73 23.24 6.95
C GLU A 80 30.24 22.98 8.37
N LEU A 81 30.11 21.72 8.74
CA LEU A 81 29.78 21.32 10.10
C LEU A 81 31.01 21.32 10.98
N GLN A 82 30.87 21.78 12.22
CA GLN A 82 31.92 21.69 13.23
C GLN A 82 31.89 20.32 13.91
N GLY A 83 33.05 19.79 14.32
CA GLY A 83 33.09 18.64 15.22
C GLY A 83 32.50 18.98 16.57
N GLY A 84 31.49 18.26 17.03
CA GLY A 84 30.73 18.57 18.24
C GLY A 84 29.36 19.20 17.93
N ALA A 85 28.87 20.05 18.80
CA ALA A 85 27.57 20.68 18.69
C ALA A 85 27.49 21.67 17.51
N ASN A 86 26.50 21.50 16.65
CA ASN A 86 26.12 22.44 15.61
C ASN A 86 24.73 23.00 15.91
N HIS A 87 24.56 24.25 15.60
CA HIS A 87 23.34 24.99 15.87
C HIS A 87 22.71 25.46 14.57
N LEU A 88 21.59 24.84 14.22
CA LEU A 88 20.80 25.24 13.06
C LEU A 88 19.64 26.12 13.52
N ALA A 89 19.54 27.29 12.95
CA ALA A 89 18.50 28.26 13.22
C ALA A 89 17.85 28.71 11.92
N VAL A 90 16.52 28.77 11.88
CA VAL A 90 15.78 29.18 10.68
C VAL A 90 14.71 30.18 11.09
N ARG A 91 14.76 31.37 10.48
CA ARG A 91 13.70 32.35 10.56
C ARG A 91 12.78 32.15 9.37
N VAL A 92 11.50 31.93 9.62
CA VAL A 92 10.51 31.75 8.57
C VAL A 92 9.48 32.87 8.68
N GLU A 93 9.17 33.50 7.57
CA GLU A 93 8.10 34.51 7.46
C GLU A 93 6.97 33.96 6.61
N ASN A 94 5.80 33.81 7.23
CA ASN A 94 4.60 33.28 6.59
C ASN A 94 3.65 34.45 6.25
N TRP A 95 3.36 34.62 4.98
CA TRP A 95 2.45 35.68 4.52
C TRP A 95 1.01 35.22 4.38
N GLY A 96 0.74 33.93 4.56
CA GLY A 96 -0.59 33.34 4.47
C GLY A 96 -1.30 33.33 5.82
N GLN A 97 -2.41 34.04 5.96
CA GLN A 97 -3.29 33.86 7.11
C GLN A 97 -4.01 32.52 6.97
N GLY A 98 -3.81 31.62 7.94
CA GLY A 98 -4.55 30.35 8.01
C GLY A 98 -3.77 29.08 7.73
N SER A 99 -2.55 29.15 7.24
CA SER A 99 -1.65 28.00 7.16
C SER A 99 -0.52 28.15 8.15
N GLY A 100 -0.28 27.13 9.00
CA GLY A 100 0.85 27.13 9.93
C GLY A 100 2.18 27.38 9.20
N SER A 101 3.13 28.03 9.85
CA SER A 101 4.49 28.16 9.36
C SER A 101 5.16 26.80 9.36
N GLY A 102 5.67 26.34 8.22
CA GLY A 102 6.26 25.01 8.07
C GLY A 102 7.72 25.07 7.62
N LEU A 103 8.54 24.17 8.12
CA LEU A 103 9.94 23.99 7.77
C LEU A 103 10.22 22.52 7.43
N LEU A 104 10.85 22.28 6.30
CA LEU A 104 11.41 21.00 5.91
C LEU A 104 12.91 21.17 5.71
N VAL A 105 13.73 20.36 6.39
CA VAL A 105 15.18 20.49 6.34
C VAL A 105 15.88 19.14 6.44
N GLU A 106 17.00 19.02 5.74
CA GLU A 106 17.88 17.87 5.74
C GLU A 106 19.34 18.32 5.67
N VAL A 107 20.22 17.66 6.42
CA VAL A 107 21.68 17.87 6.35
C VAL A 107 22.34 16.56 5.96
N VAL A 108 23.07 16.57 4.85
CA VAL A 108 23.67 15.37 4.25
C VAL A 108 25.17 15.58 4.07
N ALA A 109 25.98 14.62 4.50
CA ALA A 109 27.42 14.61 4.26
C ALA A 109 27.82 13.23 3.69
N GLY A 110 28.30 13.22 2.44
CA GLY A 110 28.56 11.98 1.70
C GLY A 110 27.27 11.18 1.49
N ASP A 111 27.31 9.88 1.77
CA ASP A 111 26.14 8.99 1.65
C ASP A 111 25.31 8.90 2.95
N GLN A 112 25.57 9.76 3.95
CA GLN A 112 24.88 9.75 5.25
C GLN A 112 24.08 11.01 5.45
N ALA A 113 22.78 10.86 5.73
CA ALA A 113 21.96 11.92 6.28
C ALA A 113 22.32 12.09 7.76
N TRP A 114 22.89 13.23 8.12
CA TRP A 114 23.26 13.59 9.50
C TRP A 114 22.08 14.14 10.28
N LEU A 115 21.19 14.80 9.58
CA LEU A 115 19.96 15.35 10.08
C LEU A 115 18.92 15.26 8.97
N SER A 116 17.78 14.73 9.29
CA SER A 116 16.62 14.81 8.42
C SER A 116 15.40 15.03 9.30
N THR A 117 14.46 15.83 8.86
CA THR A 117 13.14 15.87 9.49
C THR A 117 12.44 14.51 9.46
N THR A 118 13.01 13.55 8.72
CA THR A 118 12.53 12.16 8.59
C THR A 118 13.15 11.17 9.57
N SER A 119 14.35 11.43 10.09
CA SER A 119 15.02 10.47 10.96
C SER A 119 14.50 10.59 12.40
N GLY A 120 14.23 9.47 13.04
CA GLY A 120 13.87 9.37 14.45
C GLY A 120 15.03 9.72 15.40
N LEU A 121 15.92 10.64 15.00
CA LEU A 121 16.95 11.18 15.86
C LEU A 121 16.25 11.94 17.01
N GLN A 122 16.75 11.73 18.22
CA GLN A 122 16.17 12.26 19.47
C GLN A 122 16.29 13.79 19.60
N GLU A 123 16.53 14.49 18.51
CA GLU A 123 16.73 15.92 18.48
C GLU A 123 15.39 16.62 18.39
N VAL A 124 15.15 17.46 19.37
CA VAL A 124 13.87 18.14 19.51
C VAL A 124 13.98 19.54 18.94
N TRP A 125 13.29 19.76 17.83
CA TRP A 125 13.09 21.09 17.30
C TRP A 125 12.30 21.97 18.28
N ARG A 126 12.75 23.22 18.42
CA ARG A 126 12.07 24.26 19.20
C ARG A 126 11.67 25.39 18.27
N TRP A 127 10.62 26.10 18.67
CA TRP A 127 10.17 27.29 17.96
C TRP A 127 9.77 28.41 18.93
N SER A 128 9.84 29.66 18.46
CA SER A 128 9.35 30.84 19.15
C SER A 128 8.89 31.89 18.15
N GLY A 129 7.81 32.61 18.46
CA GLY A 129 7.36 33.78 17.71
C GLY A 129 8.18 35.02 18.05
N ASP A 130 8.79 35.06 19.25
CA ASP A 130 9.63 36.19 19.71
C ASP A 130 10.95 35.67 20.33
N PRO A 131 12.04 35.61 19.55
CA PRO A 131 13.32 35.09 20.01
C PRO A 131 14.08 36.09 20.91
N GLN A 132 13.59 37.33 21.06
CA GLN A 132 14.35 38.44 21.65
C GLN A 132 14.37 38.47 23.19
N GLN A 133 13.85 37.48 23.88
CA GLN A 133 13.93 37.43 25.33
C GLN A 133 15.34 37.02 25.83
N GLY A 134 16.31 37.85 25.51
CA GLY A 134 17.58 37.92 26.26
C GLY A 134 18.65 36.90 25.92
N THR A 135 18.51 36.14 24.84
CA THR A 135 19.49 35.14 24.41
C THR A 135 19.85 35.29 22.92
N ASP A 136 21.10 35.07 22.61
CA ASP A 136 21.50 34.88 21.21
C ASP A 136 20.89 33.62 20.67
N TRP A 137 19.71 33.75 20.07
CA TRP A 137 18.90 32.61 19.59
C TRP A 137 19.59 31.84 18.48
N LEU A 138 20.61 32.39 17.86
CA LEU A 138 21.35 31.73 16.78
C LEU A 138 22.31 30.65 17.31
N THR A 139 22.85 30.82 18.53
CA THR A 139 23.91 29.95 19.08
C THR A 139 23.61 29.36 20.43
N ALA A 140 22.66 29.92 21.19
CA ALA A 140 22.33 29.44 22.53
C ALA A 140 21.57 28.12 22.51
N ASP A 141 21.71 27.33 23.58
CA ASP A 141 20.81 26.23 23.86
C ASP A 141 19.46 26.76 24.34
N VAL A 142 18.41 26.52 23.54
CA VAL A 142 17.05 27.02 23.83
C VAL A 142 16.14 25.95 24.43
N SER A 143 16.67 24.81 24.81
CA SER A 143 15.87 23.67 25.31
C SER A 143 15.09 23.96 26.57
N GLU A 144 15.63 24.84 27.44
CA GLU A 144 15.02 25.26 28.71
C GLU A 144 14.69 26.77 28.77
N VAL A 145 14.78 27.48 27.64
CA VAL A 145 14.52 28.93 27.60
C VAL A 145 13.00 29.18 27.51
N ALA A 146 12.50 30.06 28.39
CA ALA A 146 11.09 30.44 28.39
C ALA A 146 10.70 31.08 27.04
N GLY A 147 9.54 30.71 26.49
CA GLY A 147 9.05 31.20 25.21
C GLY A 147 9.45 30.31 24.02
N TRP A 148 10.32 29.33 24.23
CA TRP A 148 10.62 28.32 23.22
C TRP A 148 9.83 27.03 23.46
N THR A 149 9.04 26.65 22.51
CA THR A 149 8.13 25.50 22.59
C THR A 149 8.60 24.37 21.67
N THR A 150 8.34 23.14 22.05
CA THR A 150 8.56 21.99 21.16
C THR A 150 7.68 22.12 19.93
N VAL A 151 8.27 21.94 18.76
CA VAL A 151 7.56 21.95 17.48
C VAL A 151 6.62 20.75 17.41
N GLN A 152 5.40 20.98 17.00
CA GLN A 152 4.49 19.90 16.64
C GLN A 152 4.83 19.44 15.23
N ARG A 153 4.98 18.15 15.06
CA ARG A 153 5.11 17.54 13.74
C ARG A 153 3.73 17.51 13.11
N GLY A 154 3.66 17.90 11.86
CA GLY A 154 2.40 17.94 11.15
C GLY A 154 2.62 17.89 9.66
N TRP A 155 1.52 17.72 8.93
CA TRP A 155 1.52 17.53 7.52
C TRP A 155 0.85 18.72 6.83
N LEU A 156 1.56 19.41 5.95
CA LEU A 156 0.96 20.34 5.02
C LEU A 156 0.79 19.62 3.69
N GLU A 157 -0.45 19.57 3.19
CA GLU A 157 -0.74 19.01 1.89
C GLU A 157 -0.08 19.85 0.81
N ARG A 158 0.87 19.25 0.06
CA ARG A 158 1.54 19.97 -1.00
C ARG A 158 1.92 19.08 -2.16
N GLN A 159 1.88 19.68 -3.33
CA GLN A 159 2.39 19.12 -4.57
C GLN A 159 3.87 18.75 -4.41
N ARG A 160 4.34 17.84 -5.25
CA ARG A 160 5.73 17.41 -5.30
C ARG A 160 6.66 18.63 -5.34
N LEU A 161 7.56 18.74 -4.36
CA LEU A 161 8.54 19.80 -4.32
C LEU A 161 9.58 19.58 -5.43
N SER A 162 9.83 20.57 -6.26
CA SER A 162 10.90 20.51 -7.26
C SER A 162 12.26 20.66 -6.59
N GLY A 163 13.26 19.89 -7.04
CA GLY A 163 14.61 19.92 -6.49
C GLY A 163 14.88 19.00 -5.31
N TRP A 164 13.87 18.34 -4.76
CA TRP A 164 14.08 17.28 -3.77
C TRP A 164 14.50 15.99 -4.47
N ASP A 165 15.63 15.44 -4.06
CA ASP A 165 16.25 14.29 -4.70
C ASP A 165 15.60 12.98 -4.29
N ASP A 166 15.26 12.12 -5.25
CA ASP A 166 14.64 10.83 -5.03
C ASP A 166 15.54 9.87 -4.21
N THR A 167 16.84 10.10 -4.18
CA THR A 167 17.79 9.26 -3.40
C THR A 167 17.82 9.61 -1.91
N LEU A 168 17.35 10.79 -1.51
CA LEU A 168 17.45 11.32 -0.14
C LEU A 168 16.11 11.57 0.53
N GLY A 169 15.02 11.08 0.00
CA GLY A 169 13.73 11.22 0.63
C GLY A 169 12.62 11.80 -0.23
N ALA A 170 12.88 12.10 -1.51
CA ALA A 170 11.83 12.56 -2.41
C ALA A 170 10.75 11.49 -2.65
N GLU A 171 11.10 10.20 -2.61
CA GLU A 171 10.08 9.16 -2.55
C GLU A 171 9.25 9.21 -1.25
N VAL A 172 9.87 9.63 -0.17
CA VAL A 172 9.19 9.88 1.11
C VAL A 172 8.27 11.10 0.97
N ILE A 173 8.65 12.11 0.21
CA ILE A 173 7.83 13.30 -0.08
C ILE A 173 6.84 13.02 -1.23
N ALA A 174 7.22 12.25 -2.26
CA ALA A 174 6.29 11.80 -3.31
C ALA A 174 5.29 10.76 -2.80
N GLY A 175 5.63 10.00 -1.78
CA GLY A 175 4.73 9.18 -0.97
C GLY A 175 4.00 9.99 0.08
N TYR A 176 4.19 11.31 0.10
CA TYR A 176 3.44 12.22 0.94
C TYR A 176 1.99 12.12 0.58
N PRO A 177 1.23 11.61 1.46
CA PRO A 177 -0.06 11.18 1.07
C PRO A 177 -0.96 12.38 1.14
N GLY A 178 -1.35 12.87 0.04
CA GLY A 178 -2.61 13.55 0.10
C GLY A 178 -3.53 12.68 0.97
N GLY A 179 -3.85 13.15 2.17
CA GLY A 179 -4.88 12.56 2.94
C GLY A 179 -4.57 11.45 3.96
N VAL A 180 -3.36 11.27 4.44
CA VAL A 180 -3.07 10.37 5.59
C VAL A 180 -2.45 11.13 6.77
N ASP A 181 -3.02 10.99 7.96
CA ASP A 181 -2.43 11.47 9.22
C ASP A 181 -1.54 10.41 9.84
N VAL A 182 -0.37 10.82 10.31
CA VAL A 182 0.56 9.98 11.09
C VAL A 182 0.50 10.44 12.53
N GLY A 183 -0.26 9.73 13.35
CA GLY A 183 -0.37 10.01 14.77
C GLY A 183 0.44 9.03 15.62
N GLY A 184 0.60 9.35 16.92
CA GLY A 184 1.21 8.44 17.89
C GLY A 184 0.48 7.09 18.01
N ASP A 185 -0.74 7.00 17.53
CA ASP A 185 -1.62 5.83 17.59
C ASP A 185 -1.72 5.07 16.25
N GLY A 186 -0.96 5.45 15.21
CA GLY A 186 -0.97 4.77 13.90
C GLY A 186 -1.20 5.67 12.70
N LEU A 187 -1.50 5.06 11.54
CA LEU A 187 -1.83 5.75 10.29
C LEU A 187 -3.34 5.78 10.08
N SER A 188 -3.88 6.93 9.71
CA SER A 188 -5.30 7.10 9.38
C SER A 188 -5.46 8.04 8.19
N LEU A 189 -6.65 8.06 7.60
CA LEU A 189 -6.98 9.13 6.65
C LEU A 189 -6.91 10.48 7.39
N ARG A 190 -6.31 11.45 6.70
CA ARG A 190 -6.14 12.80 7.22
C ARG A 190 -7.48 13.45 7.53
N THR A 191 -7.58 14.10 8.66
CA THR A 191 -8.72 14.94 8.96
C THR A 191 -8.69 16.17 8.05
N VAL A 192 -9.83 16.53 7.51
CA VAL A 192 -9.99 17.76 6.71
C VAL A 192 -10.50 18.93 7.57
N GLU A 193 -10.49 18.74 8.89
CA GLU A 193 -10.92 19.75 9.85
C GLU A 193 -9.97 20.95 9.82
N GLY A 194 -10.54 22.13 9.56
CA GLY A 194 -9.75 23.37 9.48
C GLY A 194 -9.17 23.68 8.09
N GLU A 195 -9.28 22.79 7.11
CA GLU A 195 -8.81 23.05 5.76
C GLU A 195 -9.76 23.91 4.94
N ASN A 196 -9.17 24.76 4.09
CA ASN A 196 -9.92 25.47 3.08
C ASN A 196 -10.21 24.56 1.87
N LEU A 197 -11.38 23.93 1.87
CA LEU A 197 -11.84 23.05 0.79
C LEU A 197 -12.16 23.79 -0.51
N ALA A 198 -12.30 25.12 -0.46
CA ALA A 198 -12.66 25.94 -1.62
C ALA A 198 -11.43 26.40 -2.42
N LEU A 199 -10.23 26.25 -1.89
CA LEU A 199 -9.00 26.72 -2.53
C LEU A 199 -8.83 26.10 -3.92
N SER A 200 -8.66 26.97 -4.92
CA SER A 200 -8.45 26.59 -6.32
C SER A 200 -9.58 25.75 -6.95
N GLN A 201 -10.76 25.76 -6.35
CA GLN A 201 -11.93 25.08 -6.90
C GLN A 201 -12.65 25.93 -7.96
N SER A 202 -13.54 25.30 -8.74
CA SER A 202 -14.34 26.01 -9.74
C SER A 202 -15.34 26.95 -9.09
N ALA A 203 -15.26 28.23 -9.38
CA ALA A 203 -16.08 29.26 -8.77
C ALA A 203 -16.57 30.32 -9.79
N ASN A 204 -17.68 30.98 -9.46
CA ASN A 204 -18.14 32.13 -10.26
C ASN A 204 -17.36 33.42 -9.95
N ARG A 205 -16.67 33.44 -8.83
CA ARG A 205 -15.77 34.48 -8.33
C ARG A 205 -14.48 33.86 -7.88
N PRO A 206 -13.64 33.38 -8.80
CA PRO A 206 -12.39 32.68 -8.42
C PRO A 206 -11.45 33.54 -7.58
N GLU A 207 -11.52 34.86 -7.73
CA GLU A 207 -10.74 35.85 -7.00
C GLU A 207 -10.89 35.83 -5.47
N VAL A 208 -11.92 35.17 -4.92
CA VAL A 208 -12.11 35.05 -3.46
C VAL A 208 -11.98 33.60 -2.96
N PHE A 209 -11.48 32.72 -3.81
CA PHE A 209 -11.22 31.33 -3.46
C PHE A 209 -9.81 30.90 -3.88
N ASP A 210 -8.91 31.87 -4.14
CA ASP A 210 -7.54 31.64 -4.57
C ASP A 210 -6.52 31.74 -3.42
N GLY A 211 -6.97 32.15 -2.23
CA GLY A 211 -6.13 32.33 -1.05
C GLY A 211 -5.21 33.55 -1.10
N GLN A 212 -5.45 34.49 -2.05
CA GLN A 212 -4.63 35.68 -2.23
C GLN A 212 -5.38 36.94 -1.76
N ALA A 213 -4.79 37.70 -0.86
CA ALA A 213 -5.41 38.90 -0.27
C ALA A 213 -5.57 40.06 -1.28
N GLU A 214 -4.81 40.06 -2.36
CA GLU A 214 -4.82 41.10 -3.40
C GLU A 214 -5.98 40.90 -4.38
N SER A 215 -6.49 39.71 -4.54
CA SER A 215 -7.63 39.38 -5.35
C SER A 215 -8.90 39.73 -4.57
N VAL A 216 -9.80 40.56 -5.14
CA VAL A 216 -10.89 41.10 -4.37
C VAL A 216 -12.20 41.08 -5.13
N TRP A 217 -13.26 40.54 -4.53
CA TRP A 217 -14.64 40.72 -4.96
C TRP A 217 -15.20 42.04 -4.40
N THR A 218 -15.45 42.97 -5.27
CA THR A 218 -16.08 44.26 -4.92
C THR A 218 -17.59 44.17 -5.12
N ILE A 219 -18.38 44.63 -4.12
CA ILE A 219 -19.84 44.62 -4.11
C ILE A 219 -20.31 46.05 -4.00
N GLU A 220 -21.04 46.53 -5.02
CA GLU A 220 -21.61 47.88 -5.02
C GLU A 220 -22.81 47.98 -4.06
N PRO A 221 -23.13 49.17 -3.54
CA PRO A 221 -24.25 49.35 -2.61
C PRO A 221 -25.63 48.92 -3.12
N ASP A 222 -25.83 48.84 -4.42
CA ASP A 222 -27.07 48.41 -5.07
C ASP A 222 -27.07 46.91 -5.47
N GLU A 223 -25.99 46.18 -5.21
CA GLU A 223 -25.83 44.77 -5.53
C GLU A 223 -26.24 43.83 -4.38
N LEU A 224 -27.28 44.18 -3.62
CA LEU A 224 -27.81 43.29 -2.58
C LEU A 224 -28.23 41.93 -3.19
N ASN A 225 -27.95 40.84 -2.50
CA ASN A 225 -28.10 39.45 -2.94
C ASN A 225 -27.10 39.00 -4.02
N SER A 226 -26.07 39.79 -4.33
CA SER A 226 -24.94 39.25 -5.09
C SER A 226 -24.23 38.14 -4.28
N PHE A 227 -23.61 37.21 -4.97
CA PHE A 227 -23.00 36.04 -4.29
C PHE A 227 -21.69 35.59 -4.93
N ALA A 228 -20.84 35.01 -4.09
CA ALA A 228 -19.71 34.19 -4.49
C ALA A 228 -20.06 32.73 -4.26
N ARG A 229 -19.89 31.88 -5.28
CA ARG A 229 -20.23 30.46 -5.27
C ARG A 229 -19.03 29.62 -5.69
N VAL A 230 -18.80 28.53 -4.98
CA VAL A 230 -17.79 27.51 -5.31
C VAL A 230 -18.45 26.15 -5.56
N ASP A 231 -17.93 25.37 -6.50
CA ASP A 231 -18.22 23.94 -6.72
C ASP A 231 -17.02 23.13 -6.20
N LEU A 232 -17.19 22.40 -5.13
CA LEU A 232 -16.16 21.57 -4.50
C LEU A 232 -15.84 20.28 -5.29
N GLY A 233 -16.48 20.11 -6.46
CA GLY A 233 -16.31 18.96 -7.35
C GLY A 233 -17.04 17.71 -6.88
N ILE A 234 -17.00 17.40 -5.61
CA ILE A 234 -17.69 16.28 -4.96
C ILE A 234 -18.47 16.80 -3.74
N GLN A 235 -19.36 15.97 -3.21
CA GLN A 235 -20.05 16.25 -1.97
C GLN A 235 -19.08 16.12 -0.80
N ARG A 236 -19.01 17.14 0.07
CA ARG A 236 -18.11 17.24 1.22
C ARG A 236 -18.89 17.55 2.49
N LEU A 237 -18.37 17.11 3.64
CA LEU A 237 -18.93 17.47 4.95
C LEU A 237 -18.39 18.84 5.38
N LEU A 238 -19.28 19.84 5.46
CA LEU A 238 -18.96 21.25 5.67
C LEU A 238 -19.38 21.67 7.08
N GLY A 239 -18.60 22.52 7.76
CA GLY A 239 -18.89 22.96 9.13
C GLY A 239 -18.71 24.45 9.40
N GLU A 240 -17.89 25.16 8.63
CA GLU A 240 -17.65 26.60 8.85
C GLU A 240 -17.30 27.31 7.54
N VAL A 241 -17.67 28.58 7.46
CA VAL A 241 -17.23 29.50 6.41
C VAL A 241 -16.62 30.73 7.04
N ARG A 242 -15.42 31.10 6.58
CA ARG A 242 -14.74 32.35 6.96
C ARG A 242 -14.73 33.30 5.80
N VAL A 243 -15.04 34.57 6.05
CA VAL A 243 -15.04 35.65 5.05
C VAL A 243 -14.04 36.70 5.52
N PHE A 244 -13.10 37.04 4.65
CA PHE A 244 -12.01 37.98 4.91
C PHE A 244 -12.30 39.29 4.19
N THR A 245 -12.22 40.41 4.90
CA THR A 245 -12.38 41.76 4.34
C THR A 245 -11.04 42.23 3.77
N ALA A 246 -11.07 42.85 2.61
CA ALA A 246 -9.87 43.46 2.02
C ALA A 246 -9.46 44.72 2.78
N GLY A 247 -8.17 44.79 3.14
CA GLY A 247 -7.56 45.92 3.86
C GLY A 247 -6.32 45.50 4.65
N GLU A 248 -5.51 46.47 5.06
CA GLU A 248 -4.30 46.28 5.85
C GLU A 248 -4.40 46.79 7.29
N ASN A 249 -5.46 47.56 7.59
CA ASN A 249 -5.68 48.22 8.90
C ASN A 249 -7.15 48.35 9.22
N ALA A 250 -7.43 48.69 10.48
CA ALA A 250 -8.80 48.82 11.01
C ALA A 250 -9.68 49.84 10.26
N GLU A 251 -9.10 50.93 9.75
CA GLU A 251 -9.84 51.94 8.99
C GLU A 251 -10.28 51.41 7.63
N GLU A 252 -9.40 50.68 6.96
CA GLU A 252 -9.73 50.02 5.69
C GLU A 252 -10.72 48.88 5.87
N PHE A 253 -10.55 48.04 6.90
CA PHE A 253 -11.54 47.03 7.22
C PHE A 253 -12.93 47.66 7.45
N ALA A 254 -13.05 48.68 8.27
CA ALA A 254 -14.30 49.38 8.49
C ALA A 254 -14.90 50.00 7.23
N ALA A 255 -14.05 50.42 6.28
CA ALA A 255 -14.49 50.99 5.01
C ALA A 255 -14.95 49.93 4.00
N ASN A 256 -14.42 48.72 4.08
CA ASN A 256 -14.59 47.65 3.09
C ASN A 256 -15.50 46.49 3.58
N THR A 257 -15.92 46.49 4.86
CA THR A 257 -16.68 45.39 5.47
C THR A 257 -18.00 45.10 4.76
N LEU A 258 -18.25 43.85 4.46
CA LEU A 258 -19.58 43.33 4.11
C LEU A 258 -20.42 43.25 5.38
N GLN A 259 -21.46 44.08 5.48
CA GLN A 259 -22.21 44.27 6.74
C GLN A 259 -23.06 43.07 7.15
N GLY A 260 -23.43 42.22 6.21
CA GLY A 260 -24.12 40.97 6.49
C GLY A 260 -24.12 40.03 5.30
N TYR A 261 -24.02 38.74 5.60
CA TYR A 261 -24.12 37.69 4.58
C TYR A 261 -24.76 36.42 5.14
N ALA A 262 -25.34 35.66 4.22
CA ALA A 262 -25.84 34.30 4.47
C ALA A 262 -24.93 33.26 3.79
N VAL A 263 -24.77 32.12 4.42
CA VAL A 263 -24.09 30.94 3.88
C VAL A 263 -25.14 29.93 3.47
N GLU A 264 -25.09 29.50 2.23
CA GLU A 264 -26.05 28.55 1.68
C GLU A 264 -25.29 27.38 1.03
N VAL A 265 -25.82 26.17 1.21
CA VAL A 265 -25.25 24.92 0.73
C VAL A 265 -26.23 24.22 -0.22
N SER A 266 -25.71 23.55 -1.24
CA SER A 266 -26.48 22.79 -2.21
C SER A 266 -25.72 21.53 -2.67
N ASN A 267 -26.47 20.48 -3.05
CA ASN A 267 -25.90 19.28 -3.68
C ASN A 267 -26.05 19.27 -5.21
N ASP A 268 -26.99 20.06 -5.75
CA ASP A 268 -27.31 20.07 -7.18
C ASP A 268 -27.02 21.44 -7.87
N GLY A 269 -26.66 22.46 -7.07
CA GLY A 269 -26.40 23.82 -7.53
C GLY A 269 -27.69 24.64 -7.85
N PHE A 270 -28.86 24.05 -7.63
CA PHE A 270 -30.19 24.70 -7.92
C PHE A 270 -31.00 24.88 -6.65
N GLN A 271 -31.07 23.89 -5.79
CA GLN A 271 -31.79 23.98 -4.51
C GLN A 271 -30.78 24.34 -3.41
N TRP A 272 -31.00 25.50 -2.80
CA TRP A 272 -30.12 26.05 -1.79
C TRP A 272 -30.76 26.03 -0.42
N ARG A 273 -29.99 25.65 0.58
CA ARG A 273 -30.34 25.66 1.99
C ARG A 273 -29.45 26.63 2.74
N GLU A 274 -30.00 27.62 3.38
CA GLU A 274 -29.29 28.49 4.30
C GLU A 274 -28.87 27.65 5.53
N VAL A 275 -27.58 27.67 5.87
CA VAL A 275 -26.98 26.97 7.00
C VAL A 275 -26.51 27.90 8.10
N GLY A 276 -26.39 29.20 7.78
CA GLY A 276 -26.07 30.23 8.76
C GLY A 276 -26.01 31.60 8.12
N ALA A 277 -26.09 32.63 8.96
CA ALA A 277 -25.96 34.00 8.52
C ALA A 277 -25.38 34.88 9.64
N ILE A 278 -24.71 35.95 9.24
CA ILE A 278 -24.23 37.00 10.16
C ILE A 278 -24.68 38.37 9.65
N ARG A 279 -24.97 39.29 10.56
CA ARG A 279 -25.48 40.61 10.25
C ARG A 279 -24.90 41.66 11.19
N GLY A 280 -24.93 42.92 10.78
CA GLY A 280 -24.48 44.04 11.59
C GLY A 280 -22.98 44.04 11.83
N ILE A 281 -22.21 43.52 10.87
CA ILE A 281 -20.76 43.55 10.92
C ILE A 281 -20.25 44.96 10.72
N ALA A 282 -19.39 45.47 11.57
CA ALA A 282 -18.96 46.89 11.56
C ALA A 282 -17.54 47.10 11.04
N ASP A 283 -16.55 46.34 11.52
CA ASP A 283 -15.14 46.66 11.30
C ASP A 283 -14.22 45.43 11.53
N PHE A 284 -14.56 44.29 10.92
CA PHE A 284 -13.79 43.06 11.12
C PHE A 284 -12.93 42.72 9.90
N ALA A 285 -11.67 42.37 10.16
CA ALA A 285 -10.76 41.80 9.16
C ALA A 285 -11.29 40.46 8.67
N GLN A 286 -11.90 39.68 9.56
CA GLN A 286 -12.38 38.32 9.32
C GLN A 286 -13.65 38.07 10.13
N THR A 287 -14.62 37.39 9.53
CA THR A 287 -15.80 36.87 10.20
C THR A 287 -15.98 35.38 9.89
N ALA A 288 -16.61 34.64 10.80
CA ALA A 288 -16.86 33.21 10.62
C ALA A 288 -18.34 32.88 10.92
N VAL A 289 -18.89 31.97 10.11
CA VAL A 289 -20.19 31.35 10.33
C VAL A 289 -19.97 29.86 10.48
N ALA A 290 -20.05 29.37 11.71
CA ALA A 290 -20.04 27.94 12.03
C ALA A 290 -21.49 27.42 12.03
N PHE A 291 -21.67 26.19 11.56
CA PHE A 291 -22.98 25.54 11.49
C PHE A 291 -22.86 24.04 11.77
N GLU A 292 -23.98 23.39 12.06
CA GLU A 292 -23.99 21.92 12.20
C GLU A 292 -23.50 21.26 10.90
N PRO A 293 -22.59 20.28 10.99
CA PRO A 293 -22.00 19.64 9.82
C PRO A 293 -23.04 19.16 8.81
N ILE A 294 -22.88 19.54 7.56
CA ILE A 294 -23.81 19.20 6.49
C ILE A 294 -23.08 18.82 5.21
N PHE A 295 -23.58 17.80 4.53
CA PHE A 295 -23.06 17.41 3.22
C PHE A 295 -23.51 18.40 2.13
N GLY A 296 -22.54 18.93 1.37
CA GLY A 296 -22.75 19.84 0.25
C GLY A 296 -21.63 19.76 -0.78
N ARG A 297 -22.01 19.83 -2.06
CA ARG A 297 -21.06 19.99 -3.16
C ARG A 297 -20.84 21.46 -3.53
N PHE A 298 -21.91 22.25 -3.45
CA PHE A 298 -21.85 23.66 -3.77
C PHE A 298 -22.07 24.47 -2.51
N LEU A 299 -21.32 25.54 -2.39
CA LEU A 299 -21.50 26.53 -1.34
C LEU A 299 -21.52 27.90 -1.96
N ARG A 300 -22.34 28.82 -1.40
CA ARG A 300 -22.32 30.24 -1.74
C ARG A 300 -22.46 31.13 -0.51
N VAL A 301 -21.77 32.26 -0.58
CA VAL A 301 -21.89 33.36 0.35
C VAL A 301 -22.69 34.45 -0.35
N VAL A 302 -23.84 34.82 0.22
CA VAL A 302 -24.79 35.80 -0.34
C VAL A 302 -24.79 37.05 0.48
N ALA A 303 -24.51 38.19 -0.12
CA ALA A 303 -24.59 39.52 0.55
C ALA A 303 -26.02 39.86 0.95
N THR A 304 -26.29 39.99 2.26
CA THR A 304 -27.63 40.26 2.80
C THR A 304 -27.75 41.64 3.43
N GLU A 305 -26.62 42.29 3.75
CA GLU A 305 -26.59 43.67 4.27
C GLU A 305 -25.38 44.41 3.65
N LEU A 306 -25.61 45.60 3.11
CA LEU A 306 -24.63 46.47 2.50
C LEU A 306 -24.71 47.90 3.07
N ASP A 307 -23.57 48.57 3.15
CA ASP A 307 -23.57 50.00 3.43
C ASP A 307 -24.12 50.74 2.23
N PRO A 308 -25.13 51.61 2.40
CA PRO A 308 -25.75 52.32 1.27
C PRO A 308 -24.86 53.36 0.58
N LEU A 309 -23.71 53.69 1.19
CA LEU A 309 -22.75 54.70 0.72
C LEU A 309 -21.36 54.15 0.39
N ARG A 310 -21.08 52.91 0.73
CA ARG A 310 -19.73 52.31 0.60
C ARG A 310 -19.82 50.96 -0.07
N ARG A 311 -18.78 50.62 -0.79
CA ARG A 311 -18.57 49.28 -1.39
C ARG A 311 -18.10 48.31 -0.33
N ALA A 312 -18.57 47.09 -0.37
CA ALA A 312 -17.95 46.01 0.36
C ALA A 312 -16.86 45.35 -0.52
N ARG A 313 -15.76 44.93 0.12
CA ARG A 313 -14.65 44.29 -0.58
C ARG A 313 -14.23 43.05 0.19
N VAL A 314 -14.48 41.88 -0.39
CA VAL A 314 -14.14 40.58 0.16
C VAL A 314 -12.83 40.12 -0.49
N ALA A 315 -11.82 39.84 0.33
CA ALA A 315 -10.50 39.39 -0.13
C ALA A 315 -10.45 37.88 -0.29
N ASP A 316 -11.02 37.12 0.66
CA ASP A 316 -10.98 35.65 0.59
C ASP A 316 -12.22 35.04 1.26
N ILE A 317 -12.61 33.85 0.82
CA ILE A 317 -13.66 33.03 1.42
C ILE A 317 -13.12 31.62 1.60
N GLN A 318 -12.97 31.21 2.83
CA GLN A 318 -12.54 29.87 3.20
C GLN A 318 -13.73 29.02 3.61
N VAL A 319 -13.78 27.82 3.10
CA VAL A 319 -14.81 26.82 3.42
C VAL A 319 -14.14 25.68 4.15
N THR A 320 -14.43 25.53 5.42
CA THR A 320 -13.79 24.53 6.27
C THR A 320 -14.59 23.24 6.29
N GLY A 321 -13.93 22.14 5.95
CA GLY A 321 -14.51 20.81 6.04
C GLY A 321 -14.44 20.21 7.44
N GLN A 322 -15.20 19.16 7.62
CA GLN A 322 -15.08 18.23 8.74
C GLN A 322 -14.95 16.81 8.20
N GLY A 323 -14.46 15.88 9.06
CA GLY A 323 -14.30 14.49 8.67
C GLY A 323 -12.91 14.17 8.12
N VAL A 324 -12.83 13.22 7.19
CA VAL A 324 -11.58 12.67 6.68
C VAL A 324 -11.49 12.79 5.15
N ALA A 325 -10.26 12.77 4.64
CA ALA A 325 -10.01 12.70 3.20
C ALA A 325 -10.59 11.40 2.61
N PRO A 326 -11.11 11.41 1.36
CA PRO A 326 -11.74 10.23 0.75
C PRO A 326 -10.74 9.11 0.44
N ALA A 327 -9.47 9.44 0.27
CA ALA A 327 -8.40 8.49 0.04
C ALA A 327 -7.05 9.07 0.47
N GLY A 328 -6.09 8.19 0.72
CA GLY A 328 -4.72 8.56 1.03
C GLY A 328 -3.77 7.39 0.83
N THR A 329 -2.52 7.69 0.55
CA THR A 329 -1.46 6.70 0.40
C THR A 329 -0.29 7.07 1.29
N PHE A 330 0.19 6.13 2.06
CA PHE A 330 1.43 6.27 2.84
C PHE A 330 2.49 5.34 2.27
N THR A 331 3.70 5.84 2.05
CA THR A 331 4.88 5.04 1.70
C THR A 331 5.93 5.22 2.80
N SER A 332 6.41 4.11 3.37
CA SER A 332 7.45 4.16 4.41
C SER A 332 8.79 4.63 3.86
N ALA A 333 9.66 5.13 4.74
CA ALA A 333 11.08 5.18 4.44
C ALA A 333 11.63 3.76 4.17
N PRO A 334 12.80 3.62 3.53
CA PRO A 334 13.54 2.38 3.50
C PRO A 334 13.80 1.84 4.91
N LEU A 335 13.46 0.59 5.14
CA LEU A 335 13.60 -0.06 6.45
C LEU A 335 14.73 -1.08 6.39
N ASP A 336 15.78 -0.85 7.16
CA ASP A 336 16.81 -1.84 7.46
C ASP A 336 16.47 -2.49 8.80
N ILE A 337 15.58 -3.50 8.77
CA ILE A 337 15.10 -4.18 9.98
C ILE A 337 16.11 -5.26 10.42
N GLY A 338 16.25 -5.45 11.73
CA GLY A 338 17.23 -6.40 12.29
C GLY A 338 18.63 -5.81 12.33
N LEU A 339 19.64 -6.61 11.98
CA LEU A 339 21.04 -6.18 11.93
C LEU A 339 21.29 -5.38 10.64
N PRO A 340 21.78 -4.14 10.75
CA PRO A 340 22.01 -3.29 9.59
C PRO A 340 22.98 -3.88 8.58
N GLY A 341 22.66 -3.75 7.29
CA GLY A 341 23.52 -4.21 6.19
C GLY A 341 23.61 -5.72 6.02
N GLN A 342 22.76 -6.48 6.71
CA GLN A 342 22.60 -7.91 6.48
C GLN A 342 21.40 -8.21 5.61
N ARG A 343 21.55 -9.16 4.69
CA ARG A 343 20.44 -9.66 3.86
C ARG A 343 19.42 -10.38 4.71
N LYS A 344 18.15 -10.18 4.40
CA LYS A 344 17.00 -10.78 5.08
C LYS A 344 16.12 -11.51 4.08
N ILE A 345 15.54 -12.61 4.54
CA ILE A 345 14.39 -13.23 3.91
C ILE A 345 13.13 -12.84 4.68
N TYR A 346 12.05 -12.61 3.97
CA TYR A 346 10.80 -12.10 4.51
C TYR A 346 9.72 -13.16 4.38
N ASP A 347 9.05 -13.53 5.49
CA ASP A 347 8.04 -14.59 5.50
C ASP A 347 6.63 -13.98 5.29
N ARG A 348 6.14 -13.33 6.32
CA ARG A 348 4.77 -12.80 6.33
C ARG A 348 4.67 -11.46 7.01
N PHE A 349 3.60 -10.76 6.71
CA PHE A 349 3.20 -9.60 7.48
C PHE A 349 1.86 -9.85 8.17
N ARG A 350 1.64 -9.11 9.25
CA ARG A 350 0.36 -9.00 9.93
C ARG A 350 0.17 -7.56 10.38
N TRP A 351 -1.03 -7.03 10.20
CA TRP A 351 -1.36 -5.71 10.70
C TRP A 351 -2.56 -5.73 11.63
N THR A 352 -2.61 -4.76 12.55
CA THR A 352 -3.75 -4.47 13.42
C THR A 352 -4.29 -3.09 13.12
N GLY A 353 -5.58 -2.88 13.34
CA GLY A 353 -6.22 -1.62 13.07
C GLY A 353 -7.71 -1.75 12.84
N GLN A 354 -8.33 -0.66 12.45
CA GLN A 354 -9.75 -0.56 12.19
C GLN A 354 -10.01 -0.44 10.68
N ARG A 355 -11.01 -1.19 10.21
CA ARG A 355 -11.53 -1.10 8.84
C ARG A 355 -13.05 -1.17 8.92
N PRO A 356 -13.71 -0.02 9.19
CA PRO A 356 -15.16 0.09 9.19
C PRO A 356 -15.78 -0.31 7.85
N ALA A 357 -17.08 -0.63 7.86
CA ALA A 357 -17.79 -0.92 6.61
C ALA A 357 -17.76 0.28 5.68
N GLY A 358 -17.57 0.07 4.37
CA GLY A 358 -17.39 1.13 3.36
C GLY A 358 -16.01 1.78 3.37
N THR A 359 -15.04 1.23 4.12
CA THR A 359 -13.65 1.67 4.07
C THR A 359 -12.73 0.58 3.55
N ALA A 360 -11.62 0.94 2.93
CA ALA A 360 -10.60 0.01 2.47
C ALA A 360 -9.22 0.39 2.99
N LEU A 361 -8.43 -0.63 3.28
CA LEU A 361 -7.00 -0.56 3.60
C LEU A 361 -6.32 -1.70 2.87
N SER A 362 -5.31 -1.37 2.07
CA SER A 362 -4.49 -2.34 1.35
C SER A 362 -3.00 -2.01 1.48
N MET A 363 -2.17 -3.02 1.27
CA MET A 363 -0.72 -2.91 1.42
C MET A 363 0.02 -3.46 0.21
N GLN A 364 1.19 -2.90 -0.04
CA GLN A 364 2.18 -3.36 -1.00
C GLN A 364 3.57 -3.25 -0.38
N PHE A 365 4.48 -4.11 -0.83
CA PHE A 365 5.85 -4.18 -0.34
C PHE A 365 6.83 -4.20 -1.49
N ARG A 366 8.04 -3.70 -1.28
CA ARG A 366 9.17 -3.83 -2.21
C ARG A 366 10.48 -3.92 -1.46
N THR A 367 11.52 -4.40 -2.10
CA THR A 367 12.83 -4.64 -1.49
C THR A 367 13.98 -4.10 -2.34
N SER A 368 15.10 -3.82 -1.68
CA SER A 368 16.33 -3.31 -2.30
C SER A 368 17.56 -3.80 -1.53
N ASN A 369 18.73 -3.80 -2.21
CA ASN A 369 20.03 -4.00 -1.54
C ASN A 369 20.81 -2.69 -1.33
N ASP A 370 20.44 -1.62 -2.03
CA ASP A 370 21.22 -0.38 -2.09
C ASP A 370 20.39 0.88 -1.76
N GLY A 371 19.08 0.72 -1.59
CA GLY A 371 18.16 1.83 -1.37
C GLY A 371 17.88 2.70 -2.60
N VAL A 372 18.53 2.41 -3.73
CA VAL A 372 18.39 3.14 -5.00
C VAL A 372 17.62 2.31 -6.02
N SER A 373 18.05 1.06 -6.20
CA SER A 373 17.44 0.11 -7.14
C SER A 373 16.40 -0.73 -6.40
N TRP A 374 15.14 -0.42 -6.59
CA TRP A 374 14.02 -1.10 -5.95
C TRP A 374 13.39 -2.12 -6.88
N SER A 375 12.89 -3.21 -6.29
CA SER A 375 11.99 -4.12 -6.99
C SER A 375 10.68 -3.43 -7.34
N ASP A 376 9.90 -4.03 -8.25
CA ASP A 376 8.50 -3.65 -8.41
C ASP A 376 7.73 -3.84 -7.08
N TRP A 377 6.66 -3.06 -6.90
CA TRP A 377 5.75 -3.26 -5.79
C TRP A 377 5.08 -4.61 -5.89
N SER A 378 4.96 -5.32 -4.77
CA SER A 378 4.18 -6.54 -4.68
C SER A 378 2.73 -6.32 -5.13
N PRO A 379 2.00 -7.38 -5.50
CA PRO A 379 0.54 -7.27 -5.68
C PRO A 379 -0.12 -6.64 -4.45
N GLU A 380 -1.10 -5.77 -4.71
CA GLU A 380 -1.87 -5.12 -3.65
C GLU A 380 -2.71 -6.15 -2.89
N THR A 381 -2.68 -6.09 -1.57
CA THR A 381 -3.42 -7.02 -0.72
C THR A 381 -4.18 -6.28 0.38
N ASN A 382 -5.42 -6.69 0.63
CA ASN A 382 -6.26 -6.19 1.71
C ASN A 382 -6.35 -7.19 2.89
N SER A 383 -5.59 -8.27 2.85
CA SER A 383 -5.52 -9.27 3.92
C SER A 383 -4.87 -8.69 5.17
N ARG A 384 -5.36 -9.07 6.35
CA ARG A 384 -4.74 -8.70 7.63
C ARG A 384 -3.45 -9.47 7.91
N GLU A 385 -3.28 -10.62 7.29
CA GLU A 385 -2.10 -11.47 7.36
C GLU A 385 -1.94 -12.19 6.02
N ALA A 386 -0.74 -12.15 5.45
CA ALA A 386 -0.38 -12.86 4.23
C ALA A 386 1.14 -13.03 4.15
N ASP A 387 1.59 -13.95 3.28
CA ASP A 387 3.00 -14.08 2.92
C ASP A 387 3.46 -12.84 2.15
N LEU A 388 4.66 -12.36 2.44
CA LEU A 388 5.30 -11.27 1.71
C LEU A 388 5.80 -11.80 0.36
N GLN A 389 5.25 -11.26 -0.73
CA GLN A 389 5.64 -11.62 -2.09
C GLN A 389 6.61 -10.57 -2.64
N VAL A 390 7.85 -10.62 -2.19
CA VAL A 390 8.92 -9.69 -2.58
C VAL A 390 10.16 -10.46 -3.01
N PRO A 391 11.00 -9.91 -3.89
CA PRO A 391 12.33 -10.48 -4.17
C PRO A 391 13.18 -10.53 -2.90
N GLU A 392 13.85 -11.67 -2.68
CA GLU A 392 14.68 -11.95 -1.51
C GLU A 392 15.85 -12.88 -1.83
N PRO A 393 16.94 -12.92 -1.05
CA PRO A 393 17.17 -12.09 0.14
C PRO A 393 17.56 -10.65 -0.23
N ARG A 394 17.15 -9.69 0.59
CA ARG A 394 17.48 -8.27 0.40
C ARG A 394 17.77 -7.60 1.74
N ASP A 395 18.50 -6.47 1.68
CA ASP A 395 18.91 -5.71 2.87
C ASP A 395 17.77 -4.84 3.38
N LEU A 396 17.04 -4.20 2.46
CA LEU A 396 16.04 -3.17 2.74
C LEU A 396 14.65 -3.59 2.30
N LEU A 397 13.67 -3.19 3.09
CA LEU A 397 12.25 -3.32 2.79
C LEU A 397 11.59 -1.94 2.80
N GLN A 398 10.60 -1.75 1.93
CA GLN A 398 9.71 -0.60 1.96
C GLN A 398 8.27 -1.06 1.80
N TYR A 399 7.33 -0.43 2.51
CA TYR A 399 5.91 -0.72 2.38
C TYR A 399 5.11 0.51 1.99
N ARG A 400 3.98 0.27 1.36
CA ARG A 400 2.98 1.27 1.02
C ARG A 400 1.63 0.84 1.56
N VAL A 401 0.88 1.79 2.13
CA VAL A 401 -0.48 1.57 2.60
C VAL A 401 -1.40 2.51 1.87
N ASN A 402 -2.43 1.96 1.23
CA ASN A 402 -3.48 2.72 0.58
C ASN A 402 -4.73 2.67 1.44
N PHE A 403 -5.31 3.83 1.68
CA PHE A 403 -6.54 4.01 2.44
C PHE A 403 -7.62 4.59 1.53
N SER A 404 -8.86 4.18 1.71
CA SER A 404 -10.01 4.85 1.09
C SER A 404 -11.26 4.70 1.95
N THR A 405 -12.20 5.63 1.77
CA THR A 405 -13.51 5.61 2.41
C THR A 405 -14.59 6.12 1.46
N ASP A 406 -15.77 5.51 1.56
CA ASP A 406 -16.98 5.99 0.92
C ASP A 406 -17.71 7.04 1.79
N PHE A 407 -17.21 7.28 3.03
CA PHE A 407 -17.85 8.16 4.03
C PHE A 407 -16.85 9.23 4.51
N GLU A 408 -17.28 10.47 4.64
CA GLU A 408 -16.42 11.57 5.09
C GLU A 408 -16.21 11.60 6.61
N ASP A 409 -17.03 10.92 7.38
CA ASP A 409 -16.97 10.88 8.85
C ASP A 409 -16.26 9.64 9.42
N VAL A 410 -15.88 8.70 8.57
CA VAL A 410 -15.28 7.43 8.98
C VAL A 410 -14.15 7.06 8.04
N GLY A 411 -12.98 6.79 8.60
CA GLY A 411 -11.80 6.31 7.87
C GLY A 411 -11.26 5.00 8.44
N PRO A 412 -10.52 4.23 7.65
CA PRO A 412 -9.75 3.09 8.15
C PRO A 412 -8.52 3.60 8.91
N ARG A 413 -8.02 2.77 9.85
CA ARG A 413 -6.83 3.07 10.65
C ARG A 413 -5.91 1.86 10.74
N LEU A 414 -4.63 2.06 10.55
CA LEU A 414 -3.57 1.08 10.78
C LEU A 414 -2.88 1.39 12.11
N ASP A 415 -3.01 0.52 13.12
CA ASP A 415 -2.41 0.71 14.43
C ASP A 415 -0.99 0.14 14.48
N SER A 416 -0.76 -1.02 13.86
CA SER A 416 0.57 -1.65 13.80
C SER A 416 0.73 -2.52 12.55
N LEU A 417 1.98 -2.63 12.09
CA LEU A 417 2.41 -3.57 11.06
C LEU A 417 3.54 -4.43 11.66
N ILE A 418 3.40 -5.74 11.59
CA ILE A 418 4.40 -6.72 12.04
C ILE A 418 4.89 -7.47 10.82
N ILE A 419 6.20 -7.55 10.65
CA ILE A 419 6.85 -8.25 9.56
C ILE A 419 7.73 -9.36 10.16
N ALA A 420 7.50 -10.59 9.74
CA ALA A 420 8.35 -11.72 10.08
C ALA A 420 9.50 -11.82 9.06
N PHE A 421 10.72 -11.93 9.55
CA PHE A 421 11.91 -12.03 8.71
C PHE A 421 12.99 -12.91 9.38
N SER A 422 13.98 -13.32 8.60
CA SER A 422 15.18 -14.00 9.10
C SER A 422 16.44 -13.42 8.46
N GLU A 423 17.48 -13.27 9.26
CA GLU A 423 18.81 -12.87 8.81
C GLU A 423 19.65 -14.10 8.39
N GLN A 424 19.14 -15.30 8.64
CA GLN A 424 19.77 -16.57 8.28
C GLN A 424 19.14 -17.06 6.98
N THR A 425 19.89 -16.99 5.91
CA THR A 425 19.43 -17.35 4.57
C THR A 425 19.93 -18.75 4.17
N PRO A 426 19.08 -19.57 3.52
CA PRO A 426 19.54 -20.83 2.91
C PRO A 426 20.58 -20.64 1.81
N ALA A 427 20.46 -19.57 1.02
CA ALA A 427 21.35 -19.20 -0.09
C ALA A 427 21.31 -17.69 -0.32
N SER A 428 22.35 -17.13 -0.94
CA SER A 428 22.44 -15.69 -1.24
C SER A 428 21.61 -15.26 -2.47
N ALA A 429 21.34 -16.18 -3.39
CA ALA A 429 20.39 -15.99 -4.49
C ALA A 429 19.90 -17.32 -5.04
N ALA A 430 18.64 -17.31 -5.51
CA ALA A 430 18.04 -18.45 -6.19
C ALA A 430 17.18 -17.95 -7.36
N ARG A 431 17.56 -18.30 -8.59
CA ARG A 431 16.90 -17.81 -9.81
C ARG A 431 16.36 -18.95 -10.64
N VAL A 432 15.15 -18.75 -11.15
CA VAL A 432 14.41 -19.75 -11.92
C VAL A 432 14.11 -19.25 -13.32
N ARG A 433 14.24 -20.17 -14.27
CA ARG A 433 13.73 -20.03 -15.64
C ARG A 433 13.16 -21.33 -16.15
N VAL A 434 12.25 -21.23 -17.10
CA VAL A 434 11.67 -22.40 -17.78
C VAL A 434 11.70 -22.20 -19.29
N GLU A 435 11.98 -23.27 -20.02
CA GLU A 435 12.03 -23.31 -21.49
C GLU A 435 11.25 -24.51 -22.05
N PRO A 436 10.41 -24.30 -23.06
CA PRO A 436 10.00 -23.01 -23.63
C PRO A 436 9.08 -22.23 -22.67
N ASN A 437 9.15 -20.89 -22.67
CA ASN A 437 8.27 -20.03 -21.90
C ASN A 437 6.92 -19.72 -22.61
N LYS A 438 6.66 -20.46 -23.70
CA LYS A 438 5.41 -20.39 -24.48
C LYS A 438 4.87 -21.79 -24.69
N GLY A 439 3.54 -21.94 -24.60
CA GLY A 439 2.88 -23.22 -24.74
C GLY A 439 1.51 -23.08 -25.42
N VAL A 440 0.81 -24.20 -25.47
CA VAL A 440 -0.59 -24.29 -25.95
C VAL A 440 -1.39 -25.00 -24.87
N VAL A 441 -2.46 -24.37 -24.38
CA VAL A 441 -3.35 -24.99 -23.39
C VAL A 441 -3.94 -26.29 -23.95
N GLY A 442 -3.89 -27.35 -23.13
CA GLY A 442 -4.42 -28.68 -23.52
C GLY A 442 -3.46 -29.54 -24.35
N ARG A 443 -2.32 -29.03 -24.80
CA ARG A 443 -1.29 -29.78 -25.49
C ARG A 443 -0.21 -30.21 -24.50
N GLU A 444 0.20 -31.50 -24.58
CA GLU A 444 1.38 -31.98 -23.91
C GLU A 444 2.64 -31.34 -24.51
N THR A 445 3.46 -30.75 -23.68
CA THR A 445 4.69 -30.05 -24.06
C THR A 445 5.82 -30.48 -23.11
N GLU A 446 7.01 -30.66 -23.67
CA GLU A 446 8.22 -30.92 -22.88
C GLU A 446 8.82 -29.58 -22.46
N PHE A 447 9.12 -29.46 -21.18
CA PHE A 447 9.72 -28.28 -20.56
C PHE A 447 11.05 -28.64 -19.90
N VAL A 448 11.94 -27.66 -19.86
CA VAL A 448 13.18 -27.70 -19.10
C VAL A 448 13.13 -26.57 -18.09
N TYR A 449 13.14 -26.94 -16.83
CA TYR A 449 13.20 -26.02 -15.71
C TYR A 449 14.64 -25.92 -15.20
N HIS A 450 15.12 -24.73 -14.98
CA HIS A 450 16.43 -24.43 -14.46
C HIS A 450 16.32 -23.64 -13.15
N LEU A 451 17.03 -24.10 -12.11
CA LEU A 451 17.20 -23.38 -10.86
C LEU A 451 18.70 -23.15 -10.65
N ALA A 452 19.12 -21.90 -10.71
CA ALA A 452 20.47 -21.48 -10.36
C ALA A 452 20.50 -20.99 -8.90
N VAL A 453 21.40 -21.50 -8.09
CA VAL A 453 21.57 -21.10 -6.69
C VAL A 453 23.00 -20.62 -6.47
N GLU A 454 23.12 -19.47 -5.82
CA GLU A 454 24.39 -18.86 -5.41
C GLU A 454 24.50 -18.90 -3.88
N PHE A 455 25.70 -19.13 -3.39
CA PHE A 455 25.99 -19.21 -1.96
C PHE A 455 27.16 -18.31 -1.59
N ASP A 456 27.01 -17.60 -0.46
CA ASP A 456 28.06 -16.89 0.25
C ASP A 456 28.54 -17.70 1.45
N GLU A 457 29.63 -17.28 2.11
CA GLU A 457 30.21 -17.98 3.26
C GLU A 457 29.28 -18.08 4.47
N SER A 458 28.36 -17.15 4.60
CA SER A 458 27.38 -17.07 5.71
C SER A 458 26.12 -17.90 5.48
N ASP A 459 25.90 -18.44 4.28
CA ASP A 459 24.68 -19.16 3.94
C ASP A 459 24.63 -20.54 4.60
N LEU A 460 23.44 -20.92 5.04
CA LEU A 460 23.20 -22.17 5.77
C LEU A 460 23.24 -23.41 4.88
N GLY A 461 23.04 -23.25 3.56
CA GLY A 461 22.88 -24.34 2.61
C GLY A 461 21.43 -24.85 2.50
N VAL A 462 21.15 -25.57 1.43
CA VAL A 462 19.83 -26.08 1.07
C VAL A 462 19.77 -27.60 1.25
N GLU A 463 18.84 -28.08 2.09
CA GLU A 463 18.53 -29.51 2.28
C GLU A 463 17.42 -29.97 1.35
N ARG A 464 16.40 -29.13 1.15
CA ARG A 464 15.15 -29.50 0.46
C ARG A 464 14.66 -28.37 -0.44
N ILE A 465 14.14 -28.75 -1.58
CA ILE A 465 13.53 -27.84 -2.56
C ILE A 465 12.09 -28.30 -2.82
N ARG A 466 11.17 -27.37 -2.84
CA ARG A 466 9.79 -27.60 -3.27
C ARG A 466 9.49 -26.73 -4.49
N ILE A 467 9.03 -27.36 -5.56
CA ILE A 467 8.70 -26.70 -6.83
C ILE A 467 7.23 -26.94 -7.12
N ASP A 468 6.46 -25.89 -7.32
CA ASP A 468 5.08 -26.02 -7.79
C ASP A 468 5.09 -26.39 -9.26
N MET A 469 4.37 -27.45 -9.61
CA MET A 469 4.34 -28.06 -10.94
C MET A 469 2.92 -27.99 -11.52
N PRO A 470 2.76 -27.95 -12.85
CA PRO A 470 1.45 -28.15 -13.46
C PRO A 470 0.82 -29.49 -13.03
N SER A 471 -0.49 -29.51 -12.79
CA SER A 471 -1.22 -30.66 -12.21
C SER A 471 -1.07 -31.99 -12.97
N LEU A 472 -0.62 -31.98 -14.22
CA LEU A 472 -0.43 -33.15 -15.08
C LEU A 472 1.05 -33.28 -15.51
N ALA A 473 1.97 -32.81 -14.66
CA ALA A 473 3.40 -32.90 -14.97
C ALA A 473 3.96 -34.32 -14.72
N GLU A 474 4.74 -34.81 -15.66
CA GLU A 474 5.54 -36.02 -15.53
C GLU A 474 7.03 -35.65 -15.61
N VAL A 475 7.75 -35.79 -14.50
CA VAL A 475 9.19 -35.56 -14.46
C VAL A 475 9.91 -36.71 -15.16
N THR A 476 10.68 -36.39 -16.21
CA THR A 476 11.38 -37.38 -17.05
C THR A 476 12.87 -37.47 -16.70
N GLU A 477 13.47 -36.38 -16.24
CA GLU A 477 14.89 -36.34 -15.88
C GLU A 477 15.16 -35.29 -14.80
N ILE A 478 16.02 -35.60 -13.86
CA ILE A 478 16.57 -34.73 -12.84
C ILE A 478 18.08 -34.70 -12.98
N VAL A 479 18.64 -33.54 -13.33
CA VAL A 479 20.11 -33.34 -13.37
C VAL A 479 20.48 -32.48 -12.16
N PRO A 480 21.02 -33.09 -11.09
CA PRO A 480 21.39 -32.36 -9.89
C PRO A 480 22.61 -31.46 -10.13
N PRO A 481 22.86 -30.47 -9.24
CA PRO A 481 24.12 -29.74 -9.25
C PRO A 481 25.33 -30.65 -9.12
N SER A 482 26.49 -30.22 -9.65
CA SER A 482 27.69 -31.01 -9.65
C SER A 482 28.08 -31.47 -8.23
N GLY A 483 28.27 -32.79 -8.05
CA GLY A 483 28.61 -33.37 -6.77
C GLY A 483 27.45 -33.59 -5.79
N MET A 484 26.24 -33.29 -6.20
CA MET A 484 25.02 -33.46 -5.38
C MET A 484 24.25 -34.72 -5.80
N GLU A 485 23.67 -35.40 -4.81
CA GLU A 485 22.78 -36.56 -5.03
C GLU A 485 21.40 -36.29 -4.39
N VAL A 486 20.36 -36.68 -5.12
CA VAL A 486 18.97 -36.63 -4.62
C VAL A 486 18.72 -37.86 -3.76
N SER A 487 18.47 -37.68 -2.47
CA SER A 487 18.15 -38.78 -1.55
C SER A 487 16.70 -39.20 -1.64
N ARG A 488 15.78 -38.24 -1.90
CA ARG A 488 14.35 -38.49 -2.00
C ARG A 488 13.70 -37.56 -2.97
N THR A 489 12.82 -38.12 -3.81
CA THR A 489 11.92 -37.37 -4.68
C THR A 489 10.48 -37.69 -4.29
N THR A 490 9.65 -36.69 -4.10
CA THR A 490 8.24 -36.86 -3.79
C THR A 490 7.41 -35.95 -4.73
N ILE A 491 6.41 -36.53 -5.37
CA ILE A 491 5.42 -35.77 -6.13
C ILE A 491 4.10 -35.90 -5.39
N ALA A 492 3.55 -34.79 -4.92
CA ALA A 492 2.32 -34.74 -4.17
C ALA A 492 1.39 -33.66 -4.78
N GLY A 493 0.36 -34.10 -5.51
CA GLY A 493 -0.55 -33.19 -6.18
C GLY A 493 0.15 -32.42 -7.31
N ASP A 494 0.32 -31.13 -7.09
CA ASP A 494 0.93 -30.16 -7.99
C ASP A 494 2.30 -29.65 -7.51
N ALA A 495 2.96 -30.39 -6.62
CA ALA A 495 4.28 -30.04 -6.11
C ALA A 495 5.29 -31.19 -6.24
N LEU A 496 6.49 -30.87 -6.71
CA LEU A 496 7.67 -31.71 -6.66
C LEU A 496 8.54 -31.31 -5.46
N GLU A 497 8.87 -32.26 -4.60
CA GLU A 497 9.82 -32.09 -3.50
C GLU A 497 11.06 -32.91 -3.74
N LEU A 498 12.23 -32.28 -3.69
CA LEU A 498 13.53 -32.89 -3.77
C LEU A 498 14.25 -32.70 -2.44
N VAL A 499 14.84 -33.77 -1.89
CA VAL A 499 15.68 -33.75 -0.69
C VAL A 499 17.07 -34.23 -1.09
N TRP A 500 18.08 -33.48 -0.73
CA TRP A 500 19.47 -33.80 -1.01
C TRP A 500 20.03 -34.82 0.00
N ALA A 501 21.02 -35.60 -0.41
CA ALA A 501 21.73 -36.50 0.48
C ALA A 501 22.61 -35.75 1.49
N ASP A 502 23.23 -34.65 1.04
CA ASP A 502 24.04 -33.72 1.81
C ASP A 502 23.52 -32.29 1.57
N LEU A 503 23.84 -31.34 2.45
CA LEU A 503 23.49 -29.95 2.25
C LEU A 503 24.16 -29.36 1.00
N TRP A 504 23.35 -28.79 0.10
CA TRP A 504 23.83 -28.06 -1.06
C TRP A 504 24.35 -26.68 -0.62
N ARG A 505 25.67 -26.46 -0.69
CA ARG A 505 26.37 -25.26 -0.24
C ARG A 505 27.31 -24.64 -1.27
N GLN A 506 27.37 -25.19 -2.47
CA GLN A 506 28.20 -24.69 -3.55
C GLN A 506 27.35 -24.16 -4.69
N SER A 507 27.64 -22.95 -5.14
CA SER A 507 26.92 -22.35 -6.27
C SER A 507 26.85 -23.31 -7.45
N GLY A 508 25.65 -23.45 -8.02
CA GLY A 508 25.40 -24.42 -9.07
C GLY A 508 23.99 -24.38 -9.62
N GLN A 509 23.67 -25.33 -10.47
CA GLN A 509 22.41 -25.37 -11.17
C GLN A 509 21.76 -26.75 -11.09
N LEU A 510 20.46 -26.78 -10.74
CA LEU A 510 19.56 -27.92 -10.91
C LEU A 510 18.83 -27.74 -12.24
N GLN A 511 18.73 -28.85 -13.02
CA GLN A 511 17.91 -28.90 -14.22
C GLN A 511 16.89 -30.03 -14.09
N LEU A 512 15.62 -29.74 -14.44
CA LEU A 512 14.54 -30.70 -14.50
C LEU A 512 13.99 -30.74 -15.91
N ARG A 513 13.79 -31.96 -16.45
CA ARG A 513 13.00 -32.16 -17.67
C ARG A 513 11.70 -32.81 -17.29
N PHE A 514 10.61 -32.29 -17.83
CA PHE A 514 9.29 -32.81 -17.56
C PHE A 514 8.34 -32.57 -18.75
N ARG A 515 7.32 -33.41 -18.84
CA ARG A 515 6.20 -33.20 -19.76
C ARG A 515 5.01 -32.72 -18.96
N ALA A 516 4.31 -31.74 -19.48
CA ALA A 516 3.10 -31.22 -18.85
C ALA A 516 2.09 -30.75 -19.88
N ARG A 517 0.83 -30.80 -19.50
CA ARG A 517 -0.26 -30.19 -20.22
C ARG A 517 -0.77 -29.00 -19.40
N LEU A 518 -0.56 -27.78 -19.91
CA LEU A 518 -1.06 -26.59 -19.25
C LEU A 518 -2.60 -26.57 -19.31
N LEU A 519 -3.24 -26.27 -18.20
CA LEU A 519 -4.69 -26.18 -18.07
C LEU A 519 -5.22 -24.75 -18.06
N THR A 520 -4.32 -23.78 -17.85
CA THR A 520 -4.59 -22.33 -17.81
C THR A 520 -3.70 -21.59 -18.83
N ASN A 521 -4.04 -20.34 -19.12
CA ASN A 521 -3.30 -19.51 -20.06
C ASN A 521 -1.91 -19.09 -19.55
N GLN A 522 -1.66 -19.22 -18.26
CA GLN A 522 -0.37 -18.96 -17.65
C GLN A 522 -0.16 -19.90 -16.46
N PHE A 523 1.08 -20.36 -16.31
CA PHE A 523 1.55 -21.08 -15.13
C PHE A 523 2.91 -20.51 -14.71
N ALA A 524 3.02 -20.08 -13.46
CA ALA A 524 4.27 -19.63 -12.85
C ALA A 524 4.82 -20.72 -11.92
N PHE A 525 6.13 -20.97 -12.02
CA PHE A 525 6.81 -21.96 -11.18
C PHE A 525 7.28 -21.27 -9.91
N SER A 526 6.51 -21.41 -8.82
CA SER A 526 6.97 -21.03 -7.49
C SER A 526 7.89 -22.09 -6.93
N THR A 527 9.02 -21.68 -6.38
CA THR A 527 10.01 -22.59 -5.82
C THR A 527 10.51 -22.06 -4.48
N ARG A 528 10.63 -22.97 -3.51
CA ARG A 528 11.10 -22.67 -2.16
C ARG A 528 12.27 -23.56 -1.79
N LEU A 529 13.29 -22.94 -1.23
CA LEU A 529 14.51 -23.60 -0.74
C LEU A 529 14.48 -23.62 0.80
N PHE A 530 14.74 -24.77 1.37
CA PHE A 530 14.70 -24.99 2.81
C PHE A 530 16.06 -25.41 3.33
N SER A 531 16.44 -24.83 4.46
CA SER A 531 17.58 -25.28 5.26
C SER A 531 17.06 -25.83 6.59
N PRO A 532 17.68 -26.90 7.17
CA PRO A 532 17.27 -27.41 8.47
C PRO A 532 17.55 -26.43 9.61
N GLU A 533 18.44 -25.45 9.39
CA GLU A 533 18.85 -24.46 10.37
C GLU A 533 18.12 -23.12 10.20
N ALA A 534 17.48 -22.88 9.04
CA ALA A 534 16.71 -21.67 8.80
C ALA A 534 15.24 -21.80 9.26
N ALA A 535 14.73 -20.78 9.93
CA ALA A 535 13.35 -20.76 10.37
C ALA A 535 12.37 -20.49 9.21
N ILE A 536 12.83 -19.85 8.14
CA ILE A 536 12.06 -19.40 6.98
C ILE A 536 12.71 -19.96 5.72
N SER A 537 11.90 -20.37 4.73
CA SER A 537 12.38 -20.79 3.41
C SER A 537 12.72 -19.57 2.55
N LEU A 538 13.66 -19.73 1.64
CA LEU A 538 13.98 -18.75 0.62
C LEU A 538 13.09 -18.99 -0.62
N ASP A 539 12.37 -17.97 -1.04
CA ASP A 539 11.64 -17.96 -2.31
C ASP A 539 12.58 -17.60 -3.47
N THR A 540 12.32 -18.16 -4.65
CA THR A 540 13.16 -17.91 -5.83
C THR A 540 12.71 -16.66 -6.58
N GLU A 541 13.65 -16.04 -7.29
CA GLU A 541 13.43 -14.94 -8.21
C GLU A 541 13.39 -15.40 -9.67
N GLU A 542 12.83 -14.59 -10.55
CA GLU A 542 12.92 -14.79 -11.99
C GLU A 542 14.35 -14.54 -12.50
N ASP A 543 14.86 -15.43 -13.37
CA ASP A 543 16.11 -15.17 -14.06
C ASP A 543 15.87 -14.06 -15.13
N THR A 544 16.38 -12.87 -14.86
CA THR A 544 16.21 -11.70 -15.74
C THR A 544 17.17 -11.65 -16.91
N ALA A 545 18.09 -12.64 -17.04
CA ALA A 545 18.97 -12.73 -18.19
C ALA A 545 18.19 -12.98 -19.49
N SER A 546 18.81 -12.66 -20.61
CA SER A 546 18.22 -12.92 -21.93
C SER A 546 18.80 -14.21 -22.52
N ASN A 547 17.97 -14.97 -23.21
CA ASN A 547 18.40 -16.12 -23.99
C ASN A 547 19.36 -15.68 -25.08
N PRO A 548 20.60 -16.18 -25.12
CA PRO A 548 21.62 -15.72 -26.05
C PRO A 548 21.30 -15.99 -27.52
N ASP A 549 20.46 -16.98 -27.79
CA ASP A 549 20.09 -17.36 -29.17
C ASP A 549 18.94 -16.54 -29.73
N THR A 550 18.02 -16.12 -28.87
CA THR A 550 16.79 -15.42 -29.28
C THR A 550 16.73 -13.95 -28.86
N GLY A 551 17.58 -13.53 -27.92
CA GLY A 551 17.56 -12.19 -27.31
C GLY A 551 16.32 -11.94 -26.42
N ALA A 552 15.43 -12.93 -26.28
CA ALA A 552 14.23 -12.81 -25.46
C ALA A 552 14.59 -12.98 -23.96
N PRO A 553 13.94 -12.24 -23.06
CA PRO A 553 14.14 -12.46 -21.62
C PRO A 553 13.69 -13.87 -21.25
N TYR A 554 14.42 -14.48 -20.32
CA TYR A 554 13.96 -15.71 -19.67
C TYR A 554 12.73 -15.43 -18.82
N SER A 555 12.03 -16.45 -18.43
CA SER A 555 10.88 -16.35 -17.55
C SER A 555 10.75 -17.60 -16.67
N TRP A 556 10.31 -17.41 -15.46
CA TRP A 556 9.87 -18.49 -14.58
C TRP A 556 8.44 -18.94 -14.86
N SER A 557 7.76 -18.31 -15.81
CA SER A 557 6.39 -18.64 -16.18
C SER A 557 6.27 -19.05 -17.63
N VAL A 558 5.30 -19.92 -17.89
CA VAL A 558 4.89 -20.30 -19.25
C VAL A 558 3.57 -19.63 -19.60
N ARG A 559 3.52 -18.96 -20.74
CA ARG A 559 2.30 -18.36 -21.29
C ARG A 559 1.80 -19.18 -22.48
N ALA A 560 0.50 -19.48 -22.48
CA ALA A 560 -0.18 -20.19 -23.55
C ALA A 560 -1.21 -19.27 -24.21
N LEU A 561 -0.94 -18.83 -25.44
CA LEU A 561 -1.83 -17.95 -26.22
C LEU A 561 -2.90 -18.73 -26.98
N ASP A 562 -2.62 -19.99 -27.30
CA ASP A 562 -3.52 -20.88 -28.05
C ASP A 562 -4.00 -22.01 -27.12
N ALA A 563 -5.11 -22.64 -27.51
CA ALA A 563 -5.69 -23.74 -26.76
C ALA A 563 -6.24 -24.83 -27.68
N VAL A 564 -6.05 -26.10 -27.31
CA VAL A 564 -6.58 -27.27 -27.98
C VAL A 564 -7.33 -28.17 -26.99
N GLY A 565 -8.17 -29.08 -27.53
CA GLY A 565 -8.94 -30.04 -26.74
C GLY A 565 -10.19 -29.45 -26.09
N PRO A 566 -10.95 -30.26 -25.34
CA PRO A 566 -12.17 -29.85 -24.66
C PRO A 566 -11.87 -29.02 -23.41
N ILE A 567 -12.84 -28.19 -23.01
CA ILE A 567 -12.75 -27.43 -21.74
C ILE A 567 -12.96 -28.35 -20.55
N LEU A 568 -13.92 -29.28 -20.68
CA LEU A 568 -14.22 -30.33 -19.69
C LEU A 568 -13.81 -31.67 -20.27
N ASP A 569 -12.90 -32.37 -19.62
CA ASP A 569 -12.29 -33.63 -20.11
C ASP A 569 -12.14 -34.64 -18.94
N GLN A 570 -11.89 -35.92 -19.33
CA GLN A 570 -11.59 -37.02 -18.39
C GLN A 570 -12.63 -37.19 -17.27
N VAL A 571 -13.91 -36.93 -17.57
CA VAL A 571 -14.99 -37.10 -16.59
C VAL A 571 -15.20 -38.60 -16.34
N ARG A 572 -15.00 -39.03 -15.10
CA ARG A 572 -15.17 -40.43 -14.66
C ARG A 572 -15.48 -40.50 -13.17
N THR A 573 -15.92 -41.64 -12.72
CA THR A 573 -16.15 -41.95 -11.30
C THR A 573 -15.06 -42.88 -10.76
N ASN A 574 -14.58 -42.64 -9.56
CA ASN A 574 -13.49 -43.39 -8.95
C ASN A 574 -13.77 -43.68 -7.44
N PRO A 575 -14.11 -44.93 -7.06
CA PRO A 575 -14.33 -46.09 -7.91
C PRO A 575 -15.65 -46.00 -8.75
N PRO A 576 -15.77 -46.69 -9.89
CA PRO A 576 -17.01 -46.70 -10.69
C PRO A 576 -18.14 -47.51 -10.05
N VAL A 577 -17.84 -48.33 -9.06
CA VAL A 577 -18.79 -49.08 -8.22
C VAL A 577 -18.38 -48.89 -6.78
N PHE A 578 -19.33 -48.49 -5.95
CA PHE A 578 -19.07 -48.30 -4.52
C PHE A 578 -20.21 -48.83 -3.64
N THR A 579 -19.92 -49.01 -2.33
CA THR A 579 -20.79 -49.70 -1.36
C THR A 579 -20.93 -48.81 -0.13
N PRO A 580 -21.89 -47.89 -0.08
CA PRO A 580 -22.05 -46.95 1.03
C PRO A 580 -22.73 -47.61 2.25
N ASN A 581 -22.10 -48.66 2.81
CA ASN A 581 -22.60 -49.46 3.92
C ASN A 581 -21.97 -49.09 5.29
N GLY A 582 -20.98 -48.17 5.32
CA GLY A 582 -20.34 -47.63 6.51
C GLY A 582 -19.21 -48.51 7.06
N ASP A 583 -18.66 -49.42 6.26
CA ASP A 583 -17.54 -50.28 6.66
C ASP A 583 -16.14 -49.66 6.39
N ASN A 584 -16.09 -48.44 5.89
CA ASN A 584 -14.91 -47.68 5.44
C ASN A 584 -14.21 -48.29 4.20
N ILE A 585 -14.87 -49.19 3.48
CA ILE A 585 -14.34 -49.76 2.24
C ILE A 585 -15.24 -49.36 1.07
N ASN A 586 -14.77 -48.45 0.23
CA ASN A 586 -15.50 -47.92 -0.92
C ASN A 586 -16.88 -47.35 -0.58
N ASP A 587 -17.03 -46.72 0.59
CA ASP A 587 -18.28 -46.08 1.03
C ASP A 587 -18.65 -44.83 0.21
N HIS A 588 -17.76 -44.35 -0.66
CA HIS A 588 -17.98 -43.17 -1.47
C HIS A 588 -17.25 -43.28 -2.83
N THR A 589 -17.71 -42.50 -3.77
CA THR A 589 -17.02 -42.29 -5.05
C THR A 589 -16.61 -40.82 -5.19
N ILE A 590 -15.62 -40.56 -6.03
CA ILE A 590 -15.25 -39.22 -6.46
C ILE A 590 -15.54 -39.10 -7.94
N ILE A 591 -16.28 -38.10 -8.34
CA ILE A 591 -16.45 -37.72 -9.72
C ILE A 591 -15.21 -36.90 -10.09
N GLU A 592 -14.33 -37.51 -10.87
CA GLU A 592 -13.08 -36.93 -11.33
C GLU A 592 -13.28 -36.25 -12.68
N PHE A 593 -12.65 -35.09 -12.88
CA PHE A 593 -12.66 -34.36 -14.13
C PHE A 593 -11.48 -33.42 -14.25
N VAL A 594 -11.19 -32.98 -15.48
CA VAL A 594 -10.19 -31.96 -15.82
C VAL A 594 -10.88 -30.75 -16.42
N LEU A 595 -10.61 -29.57 -15.87
CA LEU A 595 -11.04 -28.30 -16.45
C LEU A 595 -9.84 -27.60 -17.10
N SER A 596 -10.00 -27.12 -18.34
CA SER A 596 -8.97 -26.35 -19.04
C SER A 596 -9.51 -25.00 -19.50
N ARG A 597 -8.65 -24.01 -19.69
CA ARG A 597 -9.00 -22.66 -20.19
C ARG A 597 -9.88 -21.82 -19.26
N ILE A 598 -10.04 -22.19 -18.01
CA ILE A 598 -10.80 -21.47 -17.01
C ILE A 598 -9.83 -20.74 -16.09
N SER A 599 -9.52 -19.46 -16.40
CA SER A 599 -8.60 -18.63 -15.63
C SER A 599 -9.29 -17.94 -14.42
N VAL A 600 -10.56 -17.59 -14.58
CA VAL A 600 -11.42 -17.04 -13.51
C VAL A 600 -12.34 -18.16 -13.03
N PRO A 601 -12.51 -18.36 -11.71
CA PRO A 601 -13.41 -19.39 -11.19
C PRO A 601 -14.80 -19.32 -11.81
N GLN A 602 -15.32 -20.48 -12.28
CA GLN A 602 -16.64 -20.63 -12.89
C GLN A 602 -17.45 -21.66 -12.12
N GLU A 603 -18.76 -21.55 -12.14
CA GLU A 603 -19.65 -22.54 -11.52
C GLU A 603 -19.63 -23.83 -12.35
N ILE A 604 -19.42 -24.94 -11.63
CA ILE A 604 -19.41 -26.29 -12.19
C ILE A 604 -20.50 -27.08 -11.46
N ASP A 605 -21.53 -27.52 -12.21
CA ASP A 605 -22.57 -28.37 -11.66
C ASP A 605 -22.18 -29.83 -11.79
N VAL A 606 -22.29 -30.58 -10.73
CA VAL A 606 -22.20 -32.05 -10.70
C VAL A 606 -23.50 -32.61 -10.19
N ASP A 607 -24.32 -33.11 -11.10
CA ASP A 607 -25.64 -33.61 -10.84
C ASP A 607 -25.70 -35.14 -11.02
N ILE A 608 -26.37 -35.82 -10.13
CA ILE A 608 -26.55 -37.26 -10.12
C ILE A 608 -28.04 -37.59 -10.34
N PHE A 609 -28.30 -38.40 -11.36
CA PHE A 609 -29.63 -38.77 -11.76
C PHE A 609 -29.83 -40.29 -11.66
N ASP A 610 -31.07 -40.73 -11.35
CA ASP A 610 -31.46 -42.12 -11.58
C ASP A 610 -31.67 -42.40 -13.08
N LEU A 611 -31.83 -43.67 -13.43
CA LEU A 611 -32.06 -44.06 -14.85
C LEU A 611 -33.41 -43.55 -15.40
N GLY A 612 -34.33 -43.11 -14.54
CA GLY A 612 -35.57 -42.45 -14.96
C GLY A 612 -35.39 -40.97 -15.27
N GLY A 613 -34.17 -40.39 -15.08
CA GLY A 613 -33.86 -39.00 -15.33
C GLY A 613 -34.26 -38.06 -14.16
N ARG A 614 -34.63 -38.59 -13.01
CA ARG A 614 -34.89 -37.79 -11.80
C ARG A 614 -33.57 -37.40 -11.17
N LEU A 615 -33.41 -36.11 -10.83
CA LEU A 615 -32.30 -35.61 -10.03
C LEU A 615 -32.34 -36.27 -8.64
N VAL A 616 -31.25 -36.87 -8.25
CA VAL A 616 -31.05 -37.55 -6.96
C VAL A 616 -30.20 -36.70 -6.02
N ARG A 617 -29.14 -36.12 -6.55
CA ARG A 617 -28.21 -35.30 -5.76
C ARG A 617 -27.58 -34.22 -6.65
N GLN A 618 -27.49 -33.02 -6.11
CA GLN A 618 -26.60 -31.95 -6.66
C GLN A 618 -25.43 -31.76 -5.68
N LEU A 619 -24.21 -31.90 -6.20
CA LEU A 619 -23.02 -31.70 -5.40
C LEU A 619 -22.63 -30.21 -5.43
N ASP A 620 -22.33 -29.65 -4.24
CA ASP A 620 -21.79 -28.31 -4.13
C ASP A 620 -20.30 -28.33 -4.43
N THR A 621 -19.95 -27.96 -5.65
CA THR A 621 -18.55 -27.90 -6.10
C THR A 621 -17.89 -26.54 -5.86
N GLY A 622 -18.70 -25.49 -5.60
CA GLY A 622 -18.25 -24.11 -5.61
C GLY A 622 -17.75 -23.67 -6.99
N ALA A 623 -17.15 -22.48 -7.05
CA ALA A 623 -16.55 -21.97 -8.27
C ALA A 623 -15.13 -22.53 -8.45
N LEU A 624 -14.86 -23.18 -9.60
CA LEU A 624 -13.61 -23.88 -9.91
C LEU A 624 -12.83 -23.22 -11.05
N ARG A 625 -11.51 -23.29 -10.97
CA ARG A 625 -10.57 -22.86 -12.05
C ARG A 625 -10.13 -24.04 -12.92
N GLY A 626 -9.35 -23.74 -13.96
CA GLY A 626 -8.62 -24.77 -14.73
C GLY A 626 -7.71 -25.56 -13.79
N GLY A 627 -7.89 -26.89 -13.78
CA GLY A 627 -7.20 -27.78 -12.86
C GLY A 627 -7.65 -29.23 -13.04
N GLN A 628 -6.99 -30.13 -12.33
CA GLN A 628 -7.36 -31.54 -12.24
C GLN A 628 -8.06 -31.79 -10.89
N TYR A 629 -9.29 -32.26 -10.93
CA TYR A 629 -10.11 -32.58 -9.80
C TYR A 629 -10.25 -34.10 -9.71
N VAL A 630 -9.43 -34.70 -8.85
CA VAL A 630 -9.31 -36.16 -8.73
C VAL A 630 -9.39 -36.58 -7.26
N ARG A 631 -9.47 -37.87 -7.04
CA ARG A 631 -9.43 -38.45 -5.71
C ARG A 631 -8.12 -38.05 -5.00
N PRO A 632 -8.18 -37.51 -3.77
CA PRO A 632 -7.00 -37.15 -3.03
C PRO A 632 -6.12 -38.40 -2.77
N PRO A 633 -4.80 -38.22 -2.67
CA PRO A 633 -3.88 -39.32 -2.34
C PRO A 633 -4.18 -39.93 -0.96
N ALA A 634 -3.61 -41.10 -0.68
CA ALA A 634 -3.78 -41.80 0.58
C ALA A 634 -3.44 -40.89 1.78
N GLY A 635 -4.40 -40.74 2.72
CA GLY A 635 -4.31 -39.84 3.87
C GLY A 635 -4.96 -38.47 3.67
N GLY A 636 -5.33 -38.09 2.45
CA GLY A 636 -6.15 -36.93 2.18
C GLY A 636 -7.62 -37.13 2.55
N ASN A 637 -8.35 -36.05 2.82
CA ASN A 637 -9.78 -36.13 3.14
C ASN A 637 -10.63 -36.11 1.85
N PRO A 638 -11.26 -37.25 1.47
CA PRO A 638 -12.07 -37.33 0.25
C PRO A 638 -13.25 -36.35 0.24
N ALA A 639 -13.84 -36.08 1.41
CA ALA A 639 -14.99 -35.19 1.53
C ALA A 639 -14.71 -33.73 1.16
N ARG A 640 -13.42 -33.37 0.96
CA ARG A 640 -13.03 -32.05 0.46
C ARG A 640 -12.94 -31.98 -1.07
N SER A 641 -13.09 -33.08 -1.75
CA SER A 641 -13.11 -33.10 -3.23
C SER A 641 -14.45 -32.55 -3.73
N PRO A 642 -14.44 -31.64 -4.73
CA PRO A 642 -15.66 -31.09 -5.31
C PRO A 642 -16.62 -32.16 -5.87
N GLY A 643 -16.09 -33.29 -6.31
CA GLY A 643 -16.87 -34.43 -6.84
C GLY A 643 -17.20 -35.52 -5.81
N PHE A 644 -17.14 -35.27 -4.50
CA PHE A 644 -17.42 -36.30 -3.48
C PHE A 644 -18.89 -36.66 -3.43
N TRP A 645 -19.21 -37.96 -3.53
CA TRP A 645 -20.54 -38.51 -3.32
C TRP A 645 -20.52 -39.75 -2.40
N ASP A 646 -21.30 -39.69 -1.34
CA ASP A 646 -21.45 -40.70 -0.31
C ASP A 646 -22.64 -41.66 -0.53
N GLY A 647 -23.26 -41.63 -1.68
CA GLY A 647 -24.42 -42.45 -2.01
C GLY A 647 -25.72 -41.96 -1.37
N ARG A 648 -25.81 -40.70 -0.95
CA ARG A 648 -27.05 -40.10 -0.41
C ARG A 648 -27.65 -39.12 -1.40
N ASP A 649 -28.98 -39.01 -1.35
CA ASP A 649 -29.75 -38.00 -2.05
C ASP A 649 -29.66 -36.61 -1.37
N ASP A 650 -30.37 -35.61 -1.89
CA ASP A 650 -30.41 -34.27 -1.32
C ASP A 650 -31.06 -34.20 0.07
N ASP A 651 -31.92 -35.18 0.41
CA ASP A 651 -32.54 -35.31 1.74
C ASP A 651 -31.66 -36.07 2.74
N GLY A 652 -30.45 -36.50 2.33
CA GLY A 652 -29.50 -37.25 3.14
C GLY A 652 -29.85 -38.75 3.30
N THR A 653 -30.80 -39.26 2.51
CA THR A 653 -31.21 -40.66 2.54
C THR A 653 -30.32 -41.48 1.59
N LEU A 654 -29.90 -42.69 1.99
CA LEU A 654 -29.16 -43.60 1.12
C LEU A 654 -30.03 -43.99 -0.07
N VAL A 655 -29.42 -43.87 -1.26
CA VAL A 655 -30.09 -44.19 -2.50
C VAL A 655 -30.23 -45.70 -2.71
N VAL A 656 -31.18 -46.15 -3.47
CA VAL A 656 -31.36 -47.61 -3.72
C VAL A 656 -30.21 -48.16 -4.57
N PRO A 657 -29.79 -49.43 -4.43
CA PRO A 657 -28.79 -50.03 -5.28
C PRO A 657 -29.21 -49.95 -6.77
N GLY A 658 -28.25 -49.57 -7.59
CA GLY A 658 -28.54 -49.40 -9.02
C GLY A 658 -27.45 -48.59 -9.75
N LEU A 659 -27.73 -48.35 -11.03
CA LEU A 659 -26.89 -47.51 -11.85
C LEU A 659 -27.41 -46.06 -11.84
N TYR A 660 -26.53 -45.11 -11.70
CA TYR A 660 -26.80 -43.68 -11.68
C TYR A 660 -26.02 -42.97 -12.79
N LEU A 661 -26.63 -41.95 -13.37
CA LEU A 661 -25.98 -41.08 -14.38
C LEU A 661 -25.46 -39.84 -13.67
N VAL A 662 -24.21 -39.49 -13.91
CA VAL A 662 -23.56 -38.31 -13.42
C VAL A 662 -23.38 -37.32 -14.57
N ARG A 663 -23.89 -36.12 -14.39
CA ARG A 663 -23.72 -35.00 -15.32
C ARG A 663 -22.78 -33.99 -14.73
N VAL A 664 -21.66 -33.71 -15.40
CA VAL A 664 -20.79 -32.59 -15.09
C VAL A 664 -21.01 -31.51 -16.12
N ARG A 665 -21.34 -30.29 -15.67
CA ARG A 665 -21.63 -29.14 -16.53
C ARG A 665 -20.80 -27.94 -16.09
N ALA A 666 -20.02 -27.36 -17.02
CA ALA A 666 -19.34 -26.09 -16.84
C ALA A 666 -20.17 -24.98 -17.49
N GLN A 667 -20.57 -24.00 -16.70
CA GLN A 667 -21.31 -22.82 -17.16
C GLN A 667 -20.30 -21.78 -17.66
N LEU A 668 -20.36 -21.46 -18.96
CA LEU A 668 -19.38 -20.58 -19.60
C LEU A 668 -20.08 -19.50 -20.46
N ASP A 669 -19.50 -18.33 -20.58
CA ASP A 669 -19.99 -17.22 -21.42
C ASP A 669 -20.22 -17.62 -22.89
N GLN A 670 -19.47 -18.62 -23.40
CA GLN A 670 -19.54 -19.13 -24.76
C GLN A 670 -20.49 -20.33 -24.90
N GLY A 671 -21.28 -20.63 -23.88
CA GLY A 671 -22.23 -21.75 -23.81
C GLY A 671 -21.69 -22.94 -23.01
N ASP A 672 -22.62 -23.60 -22.33
CA ASP A 672 -22.35 -24.69 -21.42
C ASP A 672 -21.66 -25.90 -22.08
N LYS A 673 -20.74 -26.49 -21.31
CA LYS A 673 -20.11 -27.77 -21.72
C LYS A 673 -20.54 -28.83 -20.73
N THR A 674 -21.12 -29.91 -21.26
CA THR A 674 -21.67 -31.00 -20.48
C THR A 674 -21.05 -32.33 -20.89
N VAL A 675 -20.67 -33.14 -19.90
CA VAL A 675 -20.21 -34.53 -20.08
C VAL A 675 -20.96 -35.42 -19.10
N LEU A 676 -21.30 -36.61 -19.56
CA LEU A 676 -21.99 -37.64 -18.78
C LEU A 676 -21.06 -38.83 -18.53
N CYS A 677 -21.13 -39.37 -17.31
CA CYS A 677 -20.57 -40.66 -16.93
C CYS A 677 -21.58 -41.44 -16.08
N SER A 678 -21.22 -42.64 -15.62
CA SER A 678 -22.09 -43.46 -14.79
C SER A 678 -21.36 -44.01 -13.57
N VAL A 679 -22.12 -44.29 -12.52
CA VAL A 679 -21.63 -44.91 -11.29
C VAL A 679 -22.66 -45.97 -10.80
N ALA A 680 -22.19 -47.07 -10.28
CA ALA A 680 -23.04 -48.09 -9.69
C ALA A 680 -22.95 -48.06 -8.14
N VAL A 681 -24.11 -48.12 -7.48
CA VAL A 681 -24.26 -48.29 -6.05
C VAL A 681 -24.68 -49.72 -5.78
N VAL A 682 -23.95 -50.41 -4.91
CA VAL A 682 -24.25 -51.78 -4.44
C VAL A 682 -24.15 -51.83 -2.91
N TYR A 683 -24.88 -52.76 -2.31
CA TYR A 683 -24.79 -52.99 -0.86
C TYR A 683 -24.33 -54.42 -0.59
#